data_6b938886982ee17512c247943ccfdb2d
#
_entry.id   6b938886982ee17512c247943ccfdb2d
#
_cell.length_a   1.000
_cell.length_b   1.000
_cell.length_c   1.000
_cell.angle_alpha   90.00
_cell.angle_beta   90.00
_cell.angle_gamma   90.00
#
_symmetry.space_group_name_H-M   'P 1'
#
loop_
_entity.id
_entity.type
_entity.pdbx_description
1 polymer ?
#
loop_
_entity_poly.entity_id
_entity_poly.type
_entity_poly.pdbx_seq_one_letter_code
_entity_poly.pdbx_strand_id
1 'polypeptide(L)'
;MQEQNLEEWKEKIDRSAEQITVPDTLRPGAVQQMLEERKNRTSAGRKEHRHYRRFAGIAAAVAVLVIAVGTYGWNKYGTDDVQPKKAALSVTETVDSTQDTEKKEQIGAFTLAKSYQDVYAAVQKKSNSQKELAEGTVDDLFSVEDTGSAEAKKESSGTHSDTNLQVNGVDEGDIVKNDGNYLYVLNDDRVTIVDIRDKNMRKLSEIRPELTENDILLQLYVDNDRLYVIKQGWETQQEEIQSDSTEADNDSGFIGCYKDIAYEPDGNVSTVLLTYDISERANPVLSATMKMDGAYQSSRKVGNFIYLFTDRWVSRDGKNWKAQVIPEIAGKKADAGCFYVQKNGTTEVIMASVNLKEPSKAADHMVLLDSGRQAYMGTDAIYLYQMEYERGEKTKIAKFSYKNGMFSAIAETTVKGAIRDTFAISESGGELRILTTDSQNSLSGNRLYLLDADLKKEGLLENIAKGEEIYAARYLGNIAYFITYHNTDPLFAVDISDPAHPKPLGNVKMTGYSDYLHPFGDGLLLGIGYETNAKTSEKTGVKLTMFDISDPINLRILDSVTINEDFCSAAENYKCAFVDTGRGLVGFATETWTKTNYNRYMLFQWDGTSFVKKISLKKTQQKMDTWTGAEQMRGLSSGDCFYVLHVERDDFSLISYDMKNDFQEIETQKY
;
A
#
# COMPACT_ATOMS: atom_id res chain seq x y z
N MET A 1 -20.95 -31.10 -38.61
CA MET A 1 -21.74 -30.53 -37.47
C MET A 1 -21.02 -29.34 -36.76
N GLN A 2 -19.68 -29.27 -36.72
CA GLN A 2 -18.96 -28.15 -36.11
C GLN A 2 -18.82 -26.91 -37.04
N GLU A 3 -18.68 -27.12 -38.36
CA GLU A 3 -18.54 -26.00 -39.30
C GLU A 3 -19.86 -25.24 -39.57
N GLN A 4 -20.98 -25.93 -39.53
CA GLN A 4 -22.30 -25.30 -39.70
C GLN A 4 -22.68 -24.39 -38.50
N ASN A 5 -22.26 -24.74 -37.31
CA ASN A 5 -22.43 -23.87 -36.12
C ASN A 5 -21.60 -22.60 -36.18
N LEU A 6 -20.41 -22.63 -36.80
CA LEU A 6 -19.53 -21.47 -36.88
C LEU A 6 -20.05 -20.41 -37.86
N GLU A 7 -20.64 -20.83 -38.97
CA GLU A 7 -21.24 -19.90 -39.92
C GLU A 7 -22.52 -19.24 -39.35
N GLU A 8 -23.32 -19.99 -38.62
CA GLU A 8 -24.54 -19.45 -37.96
C GLU A 8 -24.18 -18.43 -36.87
N TRP A 9 -23.08 -18.65 -36.17
CA TRP A 9 -22.56 -17.68 -35.20
C TRP A 9 -21.97 -16.43 -35.87
N LYS A 10 -21.26 -16.54 -37.01
CA LYS A 10 -20.77 -15.41 -37.78
C LYS A 10 -21.92 -14.54 -38.28
N GLU A 11 -22.98 -15.13 -38.87
CA GLU A 11 -24.15 -14.38 -39.31
C GLU A 11 -24.87 -13.66 -38.16
N LYS A 12 -24.91 -14.24 -36.95
CA LYS A 12 -25.46 -13.58 -35.76
C LYS A 12 -24.65 -12.40 -35.29
N ILE A 13 -23.31 -12.52 -35.36
CA ILE A 13 -22.37 -11.44 -35.01
C ILE A 13 -22.49 -10.30 -36.03
N ASP A 14 -22.52 -10.61 -37.31
CA ASP A 14 -22.64 -9.60 -38.37
C ASP A 14 -23.96 -8.82 -38.29
N ARG A 15 -25.09 -9.49 -38.04
CA ARG A 15 -26.41 -8.84 -37.83
C ARG A 15 -26.44 -7.98 -36.55
N SER A 16 -25.68 -8.35 -35.52
CA SER A 16 -25.59 -7.56 -34.28
C SER A 16 -24.68 -6.33 -34.50
N ALA A 17 -23.65 -6.46 -35.30
CA ALA A 17 -22.73 -5.37 -35.65
C ALA A 17 -23.41 -4.28 -36.51
N GLU A 18 -24.33 -4.66 -37.41
CA GLU A 18 -25.12 -3.72 -38.23
C GLU A 18 -26.08 -2.82 -37.42
N GLN A 19 -26.43 -3.21 -36.18
CA GLN A 19 -27.28 -2.41 -35.29
C GLN A 19 -26.52 -1.44 -34.40
N ILE A 20 -25.19 -1.47 -34.41
CA ILE A 20 -24.35 -0.58 -33.59
C ILE A 20 -24.05 0.70 -34.38
N THR A 21 -24.64 1.81 -33.96
CA THR A 21 -24.33 3.14 -34.52
C THR A 21 -22.98 3.62 -33.98
N VAL A 22 -21.90 3.38 -34.74
CA VAL A 22 -20.57 3.88 -34.37
C VAL A 22 -20.56 5.41 -34.56
N PRO A 23 -20.19 6.19 -33.53
CA PRO A 23 -20.02 7.65 -33.66
C PRO A 23 -19.07 8.00 -34.79
N ASP A 24 -19.36 9.06 -35.52
CA ASP A 24 -18.55 9.47 -36.68
C ASP A 24 -17.07 9.72 -36.36
N THR A 25 -16.79 10.10 -35.12
CA THR A 25 -15.43 10.30 -34.60
C THR A 25 -14.62 9.01 -34.42
N LEU A 26 -15.26 7.84 -34.39
CA LEU A 26 -14.64 6.52 -34.21
C LEU A 26 -14.61 5.71 -35.53
N ARG A 27 -15.07 6.28 -36.62
CA ARG A 27 -14.95 5.62 -37.95
C ARG A 27 -13.49 5.56 -38.40
N PRO A 28 -13.05 4.50 -39.08
CA PRO A 28 -11.66 4.31 -39.49
C PRO A 28 -11.02 5.52 -40.16
N GLY A 29 -11.78 6.22 -41.01
CA GLY A 29 -11.29 7.45 -41.68
C GLY A 29 -11.07 8.63 -40.73
N ALA A 30 -11.92 8.82 -39.73
CA ALA A 30 -11.78 9.88 -38.73
C ALA A 30 -10.59 9.59 -37.78
N VAL A 31 -10.41 8.34 -37.40
CA VAL A 31 -9.26 7.89 -36.58
C VAL A 31 -7.96 8.05 -37.36
N GLN A 32 -7.95 7.71 -38.67
CA GLN A 32 -6.78 7.87 -39.51
C GLN A 32 -6.44 9.36 -39.72
N GLN A 33 -7.43 10.21 -39.88
CA GLN A 33 -7.24 11.66 -39.98
C GLN A 33 -6.68 12.25 -38.66
N MET A 34 -7.17 11.83 -37.52
CA MET A 34 -6.62 12.20 -36.20
C MET A 34 -5.16 11.76 -36.03
N LEU A 35 -4.81 10.57 -36.50
CA LEU A 35 -3.43 10.07 -36.47
C LEU A 35 -2.50 10.84 -37.40
N GLU A 36 -2.98 11.24 -38.59
CA GLU A 36 -2.20 12.07 -39.54
C GLU A 36 -2.05 13.52 -39.06
N GLU A 37 -3.09 14.11 -38.48
CA GLU A 37 -3.02 15.44 -37.86
C GLU A 37 -2.05 15.43 -36.67
N ARG A 38 -1.97 14.33 -35.92
CA ARG A 38 -1.02 14.14 -34.81
C ARG A 38 0.42 14.02 -35.33
N LYS A 39 0.66 13.29 -36.44
CA LYS A 39 1.97 13.21 -37.08
C LYS A 39 2.45 14.58 -37.58
N ASN A 40 1.55 15.38 -38.13
CA ASN A 40 1.88 16.72 -38.64
C ASN A 40 2.07 17.77 -37.54
N ARG A 41 1.49 17.56 -36.35
CA ARG A 41 1.72 18.41 -35.15
C ARG A 41 3.05 18.12 -34.46
N THR A 42 3.60 16.90 -34.59
CA THR A 42 4.92 16.55 -34.05
C THR A 42 6.10 17.10 -34.85
N SER A 43 5.86 17.57 -36.07
CA SER A 43 6.88 18.22 -36.91
C SER A 43 6.93 19.75 -36.84
N ALA A 44 6.00 20.39 -36.14
CA ALA A 44 5.95 21.84 -35.97
C ALA A 44 5.67 22.19 -34.49
N GLY A 45 6.69 22.41 -33.70
CA GLY A 45 6.57 23.03 -32.36
C GLY A 45 6.67 22.09 -31.20
N ARG A 46 7.89 21.83 -30.73
CA ARG A 46 8.18 21.39 -29.36
C ARG A 46 7.76 22.48 -28.40
N LYS A 47 6.68 22.27 -27.69
CA LYS A 47 6.42 22.61 -26.27
C LYS A 47 4.93 22.41 -25.96
N GLU A 48 4.69 21.75 -24.83
CA GLU A 48 3.39 21.53 -24.18
C GLU A 48 2.60 20.27 -24.59
N HIS A 49 2.25 19.52 -23.53
CA HIS A 49 1.30 18.41 -23.38
C HIS A 49 1.87 17.00 -23.30
N ARG A 50 2.33 16.67 -22.08
CA ARG A 50 2.64 15.29 -21.68
C ARG A 50 1.70 14.72 -20.60
N HIS A 51 0.59 15.39 -20.29
CA HIS A 51 -0.33 14.97 -19.21
C HIS A 51 -1.56 14.15 -19.65
N TYR A 52 -1.73 13.80 -20.91
CA TYR A 52 -2.93 13.09 -21.38
C TYR A 52 -2.76 11.58 -21.64
N ARG A 53 -1.67 10.96 -21.25
CA ARG A 53 -1.42 9.54 -21.54
C ARG A 53 -1.90 8.54 -20.48
N ARG A 54 -2.34 8.98 -19.32
CA ARG A 54 -2.79 8.06 -18.24
C ARG A 54 -4.26 7.62 -18.30
N PHE A 55 -5.08 8.22 -19.15
CA PHE A 55 -6.52 7.91 -19.19
C PHE A 55 -7.03 7.23 -20.48
N ALA A 56 -6.19 6.85 -21.41
CA ALA A 56 -6.61 6.27 -22.69
C ALA A 56 -6.66 4.72 -22.71
N GLY A 57 -6.31 4.04 -21.63
CA GLY A 57 -6.26 2.56 -21.52
C GLY A 57 -7.55 1.89 -21.06
N ILE A 58 -8.48 2.62 -20.44
CA ILE A 58 -9.66 2.01 -19.76
C ILE A 58 -10.95 2.07 -20.62
N ALA A 59 -10.97 2.81 -21.70
CA ALA A 59 -12.20 3.01 -22.52
C ALA A 59 -12.46 1.96 -23.61
N ALA A 60 -11.65 0.92 -23.75
CA ALA A 60 -11.79 -0.06 -24.87
C ALA A 60 -12.33 -1.43 -24.48
N ALA A 61 -12.69 -1.68 -23.21
CA ALA A 61 -13.14 -3.00 -22.75
C ALA A 61 -14.60 -3.07 -22.26
N VAL A 62 -15.39 -2.02 -22.38
CA VAL A 62 -16.80 -2.03 -21.93
C VAL A 62 -17.74 -1.79 -23.10
N ALA A 63 -17.92 -2.79 -23.93
CA ALA A 63 -19.11 -2.93 -24.77
C ALA A 63 -19.21 -4.35 -25.30
N VAL A 64 -19.77 -5.28 -24.54
CA VAL A 64 -20.64 -6.38 -25.04
C VAL A 64 -21.22 -7.16 -23.84
N LEU A 65 -22.54 -7.18 -23.80
CA LEU A 65 -23.46 -8.13 -23.17
C LEU A 65 -24.28 -7.63 -21.98
N VAL A 66 -25.44 -7.09 -22.39
CA VAL A 66 -26.68 -7.09 -21.60
C VAL A 66 -27.60 -8.19 -22.16
N ILE A 67 -28.36 -8.85 -21.26
CA ILE A 67 -29.63 -9.60 -21.37
C ILE A 67 -29.50 -11.08 -20.96
N ALA A 68 -30.09 -11.46 -19.87
CA ALA A 68 -31.36 -12.12 -19.69
C ALA A 68 -31.53 -12.82 -18.34
N VAL A 69 -32.63 -12.40 -17.65
CA VAL A 69 -33.66 -13.20 -16.98
C VAL A 69 -33.20 -14.12 -15.83
N GLY A 70 -33.65 -14.04 -14.66
CA GLY A 70 -34.92 -13.76 -14.02
C GLY A 70 -35.31 -14.90 -13.10
N THR A 71 -35.64 -14.53 -11.86
CA THR A 71 -36.57 -15.18 -10.92
C THR A 71 -36.49 -16.68 -10.57
N TYR A 72 -36.39 -16.93 -9.31
CA TYR A 72 -37.08 -17.88 -8.41
C TYR A 72 -36.20 -18.12 -7.20
N GLY A 73 -36.61 -17.90 -6.02
CA GLY A 73 -37.64 -18.38 -5.22
C GLY A 73 -37.27 -18.31 -3.75
N TRP A 74 -38.08 -17.59 -3.03
CA TRP A 74 -37.96 -17.48 -1.57
C TRP A 74 -38.68 -18.65 -0.90
N ASN A 75 -38.13 -19.28 0.10
CA ASN A 75 -38.89 -19.64 1.34
C ASN A 75 -38.07 -20.43 2.38
N LYS A 76 -38.17 -19.95 3.62
CA LYS A 76 -38.55 -20.67 4.87
C LYS A 76 -37.49 -21.31 5.77
N TYR A 77 -37.73 -20.97 7.01
CA TYR A 77 -37.48 -21.57 8.34
C TYR A 77 -36.29 -20.94 9.05
N GLY A 78 -36.32 -20.55 10.30
CA GLY A 78 -37.30 -20.70 11.40
C GLY A 78 -36.47 -20.59 12.70
N THR A 79 -36.93 -19.84 13.64
CA THR A 79 -36.32 -19.51 14.95
C THR A 79 -36.14 -20.73 15.86
N ASP A 80 -35.03 -20.78 16.61
CA ASP A 80 -35.02 -21.27 17.98
C ASP A 80 -33.85 -20.74 18.80
N ASP A 81 -34.19 -20.35 20.05
CA ASP A 81 -33.35 -19.78 21.09
C ASP A 81 -32.34 -20.75 21.69
N VAL A 82 -31.07 -20.31 21.92
CA VAL A 82 -30.22 -20.87 22.98
C VAL A 82 -29.30 -19.78 23.58
N GLN A 83 -29.36 -19.65 24.92
CA GLN A 83 -28.56 -18.72 25.73
C GLN A 83 -27.09 -19.18 25.96
N PRO A 84 -26.16 -18.26 26.26
CA PRO A 84 -24.74 -18.56 26.37
C PRO A 84 -24.31 -19.00 27.75
N LYS A 85 -23.42 -20.00 27.80
CA LYS A 85 -22.69 -20.39 29.06
C LYS A 85 -21.30 -19.74 29.07
N LYS A 86 -21.05 -18.99 30.15
CA LYS A 86 -19.71 -18.49 30.53
C LYS A 86 -18.83 -19.64 31.03
N ALA A 87 -17.59 -19.69 30.53
CA ALA A 87 -16.52 -20.45 31.18
C ALA A 87 -15.25 -19.58 31.24
N ALA A 88 -14.82 -19.27 32.46
CA ALA A 88 -13.52 -18.67 32.73
C ALA A 88 -12.51 -19.79 32.96
N LEU A 89 -11.36 -19.72 32.33
CA LEU A 89 -10.20 -20.54 32.65
C LEU A 89 -8.94 -19.67 32.67
N SER A 90 -8.41 -19.52 33.90
CA SER A 90 -7.07 -18.99 34.13
C SER A 90 -6.07 -20.13 34.00
N VAL A 91 -5.08 -19.99 33.15
CA VAL A 91 -3.90 -20.87 33.14
C VAL A 91 -2.66 -19.99 33.17
N THR A 92 -1.94 -20.07 34.28
CA THR A 92 -0.57 -19.62 34.43
C THR A 92 0.34 -20.76 33.99
N GLU A 93 0.99 -20.68 32.86
CA GLU A 93 2.08 -21.59 32.50
C GLU A 93 3.41 -20.84 32.47
N THR A 94 4.35 -21.37 33.24
CA THR A 94 5.77 -21.01 33.23
C THR A 94 6.40 -21.51 31.95
N VAL A 95 6.95 -20.58 31.16
CA VAL A 95 7.61 -20.89 29.89
C VAL A 95 9.03 -21.41 30.16
N ASP A 96 9.23 -22.68 29.89
CA ASP A 96 10.54 -23.30 29.76
C ASP A 96 11.17 -22.92 28.40
N SER A 97 12.33 -22.28 28.46
CA SER A 97 13.04 -21.80 27.29
C SER A 97 14.01 -22.83 26.76
N THR A 98 13.57 -23.69 25.85
CA THR A 98 14.42 -24.33 24.80
C THR A 98 13.50 -25.18 23.90
N GLN A 99 12.93 -24.61 22.85
CA GLN A 99 12.51 -25.39 21.70
C GLN A 99 13.23 -24.85 20.47
N ASP A 100 14.21 -25.61 19.99
CA ASP A 100 14.65 -25.59 18.60
C ASP A 100 13.39 -25.87 17.76
N THR A 101 12.81 -24.84 17.16
CA THR A 101 11.71 -25.01 16.21
C THR A 101 12.29 -25.60 14.93
N GLU A 102 12.16 -26.91 14.76
CA GLU A 102 12.49 -27.58 13.49
C GLU A 102 11.75 -26.87 12.36
N LYS A 103 12.52 -26.34 11.38
CA LYS A 103 11.96 -25.68 10.19
C LYS A 103 11.13 -26.70 9.40
N LYS A 104 9.88 -26.37 9.05
CA LYS A 104 9.03 -27.22 8.21
C LYS A 104 9.71 -27.44 6.86
N GLU A 105 9.89 -28.70 6.45
CA GLU A 105 10.50 -29.04 5.15
C GLU A 105 9.66 -28.61 3.94
N GLN A 106 8.33 -28.49 4.12
CA GLN A 106 7.41 -28.09 3.06
C GLN A 106 6.24 -27.27 3.62
N ILE A 107 5.89 -26.19 2.91
CA ILE A 107 4.65 -25.43 3.12
C ILE A 107 3.99 -25.21 1.76
N GLY A 108 2.80 -25.77 1.53
CA GLY A 108 2.12 -25.69 0.25
C GLY A 108 2.99 -26.11 -0.93
N ALA A 109 3.25 -25.20 -1.86
CA ALA A 109 4.09 -25.42 -3.02
C ALA A 109 5.59 -25.22 -2.76
N PHE A 110 5.96 -24.65 -1.62
CA PHE A 110 7.35 -24.39 -1.26
C PHE A 110 8.00 -25.56 -0.58
N THR A 111 9.26 -25.82 -0.94
CA THR A 111 10.13 -26.81 -0.30
C THR A 111 11.36 -26.10 0.27
N LEU A 112 11.73 -26.41 1.52
CA LEU A 112 12.97 -25.94 2.13
C LEU A 112 14.16 -26.53 1.37
N ALA A 113 15.05 -25.68 0.85
CA ALA A 113 16.25 -26.12 0.15
C ALA A 113 17.23 -26.77 1.14
N LYS A 114 17.79 -27.92 0.76
CA LYS A 114 18.84 -28.63 1.53
C LYS A 114 20.25 -28.31 1.03
N SER A 115 20.34 -27.71 -0.16
CA SER A 115 21.58 -27.35 -0.81
C SER A 115 21.36 -26.22 -1.81
N TYR A 116 22.43 -25.51 -2.19
CA TYR A 116 22.35 -24.53 -3.29
C TYR A 116 21.94 -25.14 -4.62
N GLN A 117 22.14 -26.46 -4.80
CA GLN A 117 21.68 -27.15 -6.01
C GLN A 117 20.15 -27.13 -6.12
N ASP A 118 19.44 -27.22 -4.98
CA ASP A 118 17.97 -27.13 -4.93
C ASP A 118 17.52 -25.73 -5.32
N VAL A 119 18.19 -24.69 -4.80
CA VAL A 119 17.94 -23.28 -5.18
C VAL A 119 18.15 -23.09 -6.68
N TYR A 120 19.30 -23.50 -7.22
CA TYR A 120 19.58 -23.35 -8.64
C TYR A 120 18.61 -24.14 -9.54
N ALA A 121 18.12 -25.31 -9.08
CA ALA A 121 17.15 -26.10 -9.82
C ALA A 121 15.77 -25.41 -9.89
N ALA A 122 15.44 -24.56 -8.92
CA ALA A 122 14.16 -23.87 -8.82
C ALA A 122 14.07 -22.61 -9.67
N VAL A 123 15.20 -21.93 -9.96
CA VAL A 123 15.21 -20.71 -10.80
C VAL A 123 14.71 -20.99 -12.22
N GLN A 124 13.89 -20.11 -12.76
CA GLN A 124 13.33 -20.22 -14.11
C GLN A 124 14.43 -20.15 -15.18
N LYS A 125 14.30 -20.98 -16.24
CA LYS A 125 15.07 -20.81 -17.47
C LYS A 125 14.40 -19.74 -18.33
N LYS A 126 15.17 -18.76 -18.84
CA LYS A 126 14.64 -17.76 -19.77
C LYS A 126 14.03 -18.46 -21.00
N SER A 127 12.78 -18.19 -21.26
CA SER A 127 12.10 -18.59 -22.48
C SER A 127 12.34 -17.53 -23.55
N ASN A 128 12.58 -17.94 -24.80
CA ASN A 128 12.74 -16.97 -25.93
C ASN A 128 11.50 -16.10 -26.19
N SER A 129 10.36 -16.43 -25.61
CA SER A 129 9.11 -15.65 -25.72
C SER A 129 9.02 -14.48 -24.74
N GLN A 130 9.90 -14.37 -23.76
CA GLN A 130 9.87 -13.27 -22.77
C GLN A 130 10.58 -11.98 -23.25
N LYS A 131 11.29 -12.03 -24.37
CA LYS A 131 11.89 -10.83 -24.96
C LYS A 131 10.86 -9.83 -25.50
N GLU A 132 9.65 -10.29 -25.85
CA GLU A 132 8.56 -9.45 -26.35
C GLU A 132 7.65 -8.90 -25.24
N LEU A 133 7.68 -9.48 -24.03
CA LEU A 133 6.87 -9.06 -22.87
C LEU A 133 7.54 -7.98 -22.00
N ALA A 134 8.86 -7.81 -22.14
CA ALA A 134 9.60 -6.81 -21.38
C ALA A 134 9.40 -5.36 -21.86
N GLU A 135 8.80 -5.15 -23.06
CA GLU A 135 8.49 -3.83 -23.59
C GLU A 135 7.05 -3.36 -23.35
N GLY A 136 6.23 -4.18 -22.71
CA GLY A 136 4.83 -3.86 -22.41
C GLY A 136 4.48 -4.20 -20.97
N THR A 137 4.09 -3.20 -20.20
CA THR A 137 3.48 -3.30 -18.86
C THR A 137 4.44 -3.36 -17.66
N VAL A 138 5.22 -2.30 -17.45
CA VAL A 138 5.87 -2.04 -16.16
C VAL A 138 5.05 -1.06 -15.29
N ASP A 139 3.97 -0.50 -15.82
CA ASP A 139 3.16 0.53 -15.14
C ASP A 139 2.29 0.02 -13.98
N ASP A 140 2.07 -1.30 -13.85
CA ASP A 140 1.21 -1.87 -12.80
C ASP A 140 1.97 -2.55 -11.63
N LEU A 141 3.31 -2.59 -11.69
CA LEU A 141 4.11 -3.34 -10.69
C LEU A 141 4.64 -2.48 -9.53
N PHE A 142 4.50 -1.16 -9.59
CA PHE A 142 5.12 -0.24 -8.63
C PHE A 142 4.19 0.70 -7.88
N SER A 143 2.87 0.53 -7.94
CA SER A 143 1.98 1.14 -6.96
C SER A 143 1.84 0.22 -5.73
N VAL A 144 2.93 -0.06 -5.05
CA VAL A 144 2.88 -0.71 -3.73
C VAL A 144 2.61 0.36 -2.70
N GLU A 145 1.35 0.75 -2.60
CA GLU A 145 0.85 1.42 -1.43
C GLU A 145 0.69 0.37 -0.32
N ASP A 146 1.49 0.55 0.70
CA ASP A 146 1.47 -0.26 1.91
C ASP A 146 0.25 0.18 2.76
N THR A 147 -0.93 -0.38 2.44
CA THR A 147 -2.20 -0.05 3.07
C THR A 147 -2.70 -1.19 3.95
N GLY A 148 -3.09 -0.95 5.19
CA GLY A 148 -3.36 -2.01 6.12
C GLY A 148 -4.42 -1.79 7.22
N SER A 149 -4.83 -2.84 7.92
CA SER A 149 -5.91 -2.80 8.92
C SER A 149 -5.41 -2.87 10.36
N ALA A 150 -6.02 -2.10 11.28
CA ALA A 150 -5.72 -2.12 12.71
C ALA A 150 -6.95 -2.47 13.54
N GLU A 151 -6.75 -3.25 14.62
CA GLU A 151 -7.69 -3.22 15.75
C GLU A 151 -7.55 -1.87 16.47
N ALA A 152 -8.63 -1.10 16.50
CA ALA A 152 -8.67 0.15 17.23
C ALA A 152 -8.64 -0.13 18.74
N LYS A 153 -7.47 -0.07 19.36
CA LYS A 153 -7.41 0.32 20.77
C LYS A 153 -7.58 1.85 20.83
N LYS A 154 -8.31 2.32 21.88
CA LYS A 154 -8.35 3.72 22.24
C LYS A 154 -6.94 4.30 22.08
N GLU A 155 -6.76 5.16 21.07
CA GLU A 155 -5.56 5.96 21.00
C GLU A 155 -5.47 6.70 22.33
N SER A 156 -4.42 6.44 23.08
CA SER A 156 -4.11 7.24 24.24
C SER A 156 -4.01 8.68 23.74
N SER A 157 -4.63 9.62 24.43
CA SER A 157 -4.38 11.06 24.24
C SER A 157 -2.92 11.32 24.61
N GLY A 158 -2.01 10.92 23.71
CA GLY A 158 -0.60 11.19 23.77
C GLY A 158 -0.38 12.70 23.72
N THR A 159 0.72 13.17 24.26
CA THR A 159 1.11 14.57 24.15
C THR A 159 1.49 14.97 22.72
N HIS A 160 1.62 14.02 21.79
CA HIS A 160 2.00 14.24 20.39
C HIS A 160 1.35 13.18 19.47
N SER A 161 1.30 13.49 18.18
CA SER A 161 0.85 12.55 17.14
C SER A 161 1.97 11.61 16.73
N ASP A 162 1.62 10.36 16.53
CA ASP A 162 2.46 9.35 15.87
C ASP A 162 2.11 9.23 14.38
N THR A 163 2.91 8.47 13.62
CA THR A 163 2.56 8.04 12.27
C THR A 163 1.25 7.24 12.36
N ASN A 164 0.35 7.47 11.41
CA ASN A 164 -0.85 6.67 11.28
C ASN A 164 -0.46 5.24 10.91
N LEU A 165 -0.75 4.28 11.79
CA LEU A 165 -0.31 2.90 11.67
C LEU A 165 -1.38 2.00 11.08
N GLN A 166 -0.95 1.00 10.35
CA GLN A 166 -1.77 -0.09 9.86
C GLN A 166 -2.29 -0.98 10.98
N VAL A 167 -1.36 -1.54 11.75
CA VAL A 167 -1.59 -2.49 12.84
C VAL A 167 -1.03 -1.90 14.12
N ASN A 168 -1.86 -1.82 15.15
CA ASN A 168 -1.42 -1.32 16.45
C ASN A 168 -0.30 -2.20 17.02
N GLY A 169 0.83 -1.57 17.40
CA GLY A 169 2.02 -2.26 17.89
C GLY A 169 2.99 -2.74 16.80
N VAL A 170 2.66 -2.51 15.53
CA VAL A 170 3.54 -2.72 14.38
C VAL A 170 3.85 -1.34 13.79
N ASP A 171 4.97 -0.72 14.21
CA ASP A 171 5.37 0.62 13.77
C ASP A 171 5.87 0.61 12.32
N GLU A 172 5.60 1.68 11.62
CA GLU A 172 5.91 1.86 10.20
C GLU A 172 6.84 3.04 9.97
N GLY A 173 7.74 2.91 9.00
CA GLY A 173 8.56 4.02 8.56
C GLY A 173 7.74 5.11 7.88
N ASP A 174 8.19 6.36 7.98
CA ASP A 174 7.61 7.50 7.27
C ASP A 174 8.71 8.50 6.90
N ILE A 175 8.36 9.52 6.13
CA ILE A 175 9.24 10.66 5.82
C ILE A 175 9.41 11.62 7.01
N VAL A 176 8.58 11.51 8.03
CA VAL A 176 8.68 12.28 9.26
C VAL A 176 8.32 11.42 10.48
N LYS A 177 9.07 11.61 11.56
CA LYS A 177 8.74 11.06 12.88
C LYS A 177 8.73 12.17 13.93
N ASN A 178 7.87 12.00 14.93
CA ASN A 178 7.63 12.95 16.02
C ASN A 178 7.76 12.22 17.37
N ASP A 179 8.68 12.65 18.23
CA ASP A 179 8.83 12.09 19.58
C ASP A 179 8.22 12.99 20.67
N GLY A 180 7.48 14.02 20.27
CA GLY A 180 6.85 15.00 21.15
C GLY A 180 7.72 16.23 21.44
N ASN A 181 9.03 16.12 21.33
CA ASN A 181 10.00 17.19 21.55
C ASN A 181 10.73 17.60 20.27
N TYR A 182 10.89 16.66 19.35
CA TYR A 182 11.63 16.83 18.11
C TYR A 182 10.89 16.25 16.93
N LEU A 183 11.02 16.89 15.77
CA LEU A 183 10.66 16.31 14.48
C LEU A 183 11.92 15.87 13.75
N TYR A 184 11.85 14.70 13.15
CA TYR A 184 12.88 14.10 12.31
C TYR A 184 12.33 14.06 10.90
N VAL A 185 12.78 14.97 10.04
CA VAL A 185 12.23 15.16 8.68
C VAL A 185 13.23 14.65 7.67
N LEU A 186 12.83 13.64 6.90
CA LEU A 186 13.56 13.12 5.76
C LEU A 186 13.23 13.98 4.54
N ASN A 187 14.24 14.48 3.88
CA ASN A 187 14.14 15.25 2.66
C ASN A 187 15.27 14.86 1.72
N ASP A 188 14.93 14.38 0.53
CA ASP A 188 15.80 13.97 -0.57
C ASP A 188 17.12 13.28 -0.10
N ASP A 189 18.14 14.06 0.23
CA ASP A 189 19.50 13.61 0.57
C ASP A 189 19.83 13.64 2.07
N ARG A 190 18.87 14.01 2.95
CA ARG A 190 19.17 14.30 4.35
C ARG A 190 18.04 14.05 5.32
N VAL A 191 18.37 13.95 6.60
CA VAL A 191 17.43 14.03 7.71
C VAL A 191 17.71 15.25 8.55
N THR A 192 16.73 16.11 8.74
CA THR A 192 16.81 17.29 9.60
C THR A 192 16.14 17.04 10.93
N ILE A 193 16.80 17.39 12.04
CA ILE A 193 16.23 17.33 13.38
C ILE A 193 15.81 18.74 13.80
N VAL A 194 14.51 18.92 14.10
CA VAL A 194 13.92 20.19 14.50
C VAL A 194 13.43 20.10 15.95
N ASP A 195 13.88 21.03 16.79
CA ASP A 195 13.37 21.21 18.15
C ASP A 195 12.03 21.95 18.11
N ILE A 196 10.95 21.30 18.60
CA ILE A 196 9.59 21.84 18.65
C ILE A 196 9.11 22.13 20.08
N ARG A 197 9.99 22.03 21.07
CA ARG A 197 9.66 22.36 22.45
C ARG A 197 9.35 23.84 22.60
N ASP A 198 8.44 24.16 23.52
CA ASP A 198 8.05 25.54 23.82
C ASP A 198 7.56 26.37 22.61
N LYS A 199 6.94 25.66 21.64
CA LYS A 199 6.47 26.25 20.37
C LYS A 199 7.58 26.81 19.46
N ASN A 200 8.84 26.51 19.75
CA ASN A 200 9.95 26.81 18.85
C ASN A 200 9.96 25.88 17.65
N MET A 201 10.57 26.33 16.56
CA MET A 201 10.83 25.50 15.39
C MET A 201 12.30 25.68 15.01
N ARG A 202 13.21 25.22 15.88
CA ARG A 202 14.65 25.46 15.73
C ARG A 202 15.35 24.25 15.13
N LYS A 203 16.00 24.39 13.99
CA LYS A 203 16.89 23.36 13.45
C LYS A 203 18.03 23.11 14.44
N LEU A 204 18.19 21.85 14.85
CA LEU A 204 19.29 21.42 15.73
C LEU A 204 20.45 20.86 14.93
N SER A 205 20.18 19.98 14.00
CA SER A 205 21.19 19.30 13.21
C SER A 205 20.64 18.83 11.87
N GLU A 206 21.54 18.41 11.02
CA GLU A 206 21.27 17.84 9.72
C GLU A 206 22.20 16.65 9.51
N ILE A 207 21.63 15.51 9.20
CA ILE A 207 22.33 14.27 8.88
C ILE A 207 22.35 14.15 7.36
N ARG A 208 23.53 14.10 6.76
CA ARG A 208 23.73 13.80 5.34
C ARG A 208 24.48 12.47 5.23
N PRO A 209 23.76 11.36 4.97
CA PRO A 209 24.42 10.10 4.68
C PRO A 209 25.31 10.22 3.44
N GLU A 210 26.30 9.36 3.33
CA GLU A 210 27.05 9.23 2.08
C GLU A 210 26.12 8.58 1.02
N LEU A 211 25.84 9.33 -0.03
CA LEU A 211 24.97 8.92 -1.14
C LEU A 211 25.76 8.98 -2.46
N THR A 212 25.56 7.98 -3.31
CA THR A 212 25.89 8.05 -4.73
C THR A 212 24.75 8.74 -5.49
N GLU A 213 24.94 9.08 -6.75
CA GLU A 213 23.90 9.72 -7.58
C GLU A 213 22.63 8.85 -7.78
N ASN A 214 22.76 7.52 -7.54
CA ASN A 214 21.67 6.55 -7.67
C ASN A 214 21.08 6.12 -6.33
N ASP A 215 21.56 6.65 -5.21
CA ASP A 215 21.02 6.33 -3.88
C ASP A 215 19.80 7.20 -3.56
N ILE A 216 18.81 6.62 -2.90
CA ILE A 216 17.64 7.34 -2.39
C ILE A 216 17.40 7.00 -0.92
N LEU A 217 17.00 7.98 -0.13
CA LEU A 217 16.49 7.79 1.21
C LEU A 217 14.98 7.57 1.14
N LEU A 218 14.47 6.55 1.83
CA LEU A 218 13.07 6.14 1.69
C LEU A 218 12.22 6.50 2.90
N GLN A 219 12.64 6.04 4.07
CA GLN A 219 11.86 6.14 5.30
C GLN A 219 12.76 6.19 6.51
N LEU A 220 12.22 6.64 7.63
CA LEU A 220 12.92 6.65 8.91
C LEU A 220 12.06 6.13 10.06
N TYR A 221 12.73 5.65 11.12
CA TYR A 221 12.16 5.30 12.42
C TYR A 221 12.93 5.99 13.52
N VAL A 222 12.25 6.29 14.61
CA VAL A 222 12.86 6.81 15.83
C VAL A 222 12.52 5.88 16.98
N ASP A 223 13.51 5.53 17.79
CA ASP A 223 13.31 4.76 19.01
C ASP A 223 14.26 5.28 20.11
N ASN A 224 13.72 6.05 21.03
CA ASN A 224 14.48 6.70 22.10
C ASN A 224 15.64 7.56 21.54
N ASP A 225 16.88 7.14 21.79
CA ASP A 225 18.10 7.82 21.34
C ASP A 225 18.69 7.22 20.06
N ARG A 226 17.87 6.59 19.25
CA ARG A 226 18.25 5.99 17.98
C ARG A 226 17.37 6.45 16.84
N LEU A 227 18.00 6.79 15.72
CA LEU A 227 17.36 7.07 14.45
C LEU A 227 17.80 6.00 13.45
N TYR A 228 16.86 5.42 12.76
CA TYR A 228 17.07 4.43 11.71
C TYR A 228 16.61 5.02 10.39
N VAL A 229 17.48 5.01 9.38
CA VAL A 229 17.17 5.53 8.03
C VAL A 229 17.34 4.41 7.04
N ILE A 230 16.31 4.18 6.22
CA ILE A 230 16.34 3.21 5.14
C ILE A 230 16.76 3.90 3.87
N LYS A 231 17.82 3.36 3.25
CA LYS A 231 18.39 3.80 1.98
C LYS A 231 18.30 2.67 0.97
N GLN A 232 17.97 2.97 -0.28
CA GLN A 232 18.13 2.08 -1.42
C GLN A 232 19.21 2.62 -2.34
N GLY A 233 20.05 1.74 -2.85
CA GLY A 233 21.15 2.10 -3.73
C GLY A 233 21.33 1.10 -4.87
N TRP A 234 21.93 1.58 -5.97
CA TRP A 234 22.27 0.79 -7.14
C TRP A 234 23.77 0.79 -7.35
N GLU A 235 24.37 -0.41 -7.44
CA GLU A 235 25.76 -0.56 -7.86
C GLU A 235 25.81 -0.70 -9.38
N THR A 236 26.26 0.31 -10.09
CA THR A 236 26.58 0.20 -11.52
C THR A 236 27.84 -0.66 -11.66
N GLN A 237 27.74 -1.80 -12.35
CA GLN A 237 28.95 -2.49 -12.82
C GLN A 237 29.62 -1.60 -13.87
N GLN A 238 30.80 -1.09 -13.58
CA GLN A 238 31.64 -0.47 -14.59
C GLN A 238 32.17 -1.57 -15.53
N GLU A 239 31.39 -1.97 -16.55
CA GLU A 239 31.98 -2.51 -17.74
C GLU A 239 32.51 -1.33 -18.55
N GLU A 240 33.83 -1.33 -18.85
CA GLU A 240 34.41 -0.44 -19.87
C GLU A 240 33.77 -0.75 -21.24
N ILE A 241 32.61 -0.13 -21.49
CA ILE A 241 32.05 -0.08 -22.84
C ILE A 241 32.79 1.07 -23.52
N GLN A 242 33.69 0.74 -24.44
CA GLN A 242 34.15 1.69 -25.44
C GLN A 242 32.92 2.19 -26.20
N SER A 243 32.44 3.36 -25.80
CA SER A 243 31.28 4.00 -26.42
C SER A 243 31.70 4.60 -27.75
N ASP A 244 31.10 4.09 -28.81
CA ASP A 244 30.93 4.87 -30.03
C ASP A 244 29.81 5.89 -29.75
N SER A 245 30.19 7.15 -29.72
CA SER A 245 29.36 8.25 -29.25
C SER A 245 28.25 8.57 -30.24
N THR A 246 27.00 8.45 -29.81
CA THR A 246 25.90 9.31 -30.32
C THR A 246 25.18 9.91 -29.10
N GLU A 247 25.22 11.23 -29.06
CA GLU A 247 24.57 12.08 -28.06
C GLU A 247 23.10 11.72 -27.90
N ALA A 248 22.72 11.29 -26.69
CA ALA A 248 21.32 11.21 -26.28
C ALA A 248 21.04 12.36 -25.31
N ASP A 249 20.13 13.24 -25.73
CA ASP A 249 19.63 14.38 -24.98
C ASP A 249 19.09 13.98 -23.60
N ASN A 250 19.77 14.41 -22.56
CA ASN A 250 19.28 14.41 -21.19
C ASN A 250 18.29 15.56 -21.01
N ASP A 251 17.00 15.27 -21.10
CA ASP A 251 15.95 16.15 -20.59
C ASP A 251 14.72 15.35 -20.14
N SER A 252 14.76 14.85 -18.90
CA SER A 252 13.57 14.35 -18.22
C SER A 252 13.61 14.74 -16.74
N GLY A 253 13.25 16.02 -16.51
CA GLY A 253 12.94 16.50 -15.16
C GLY A 253 11.53 16.07 -14.75
N PHE A 254 11.41 14.98 -14.03
CA PHE A 254 10.25 14.64 -13.21
C PHE A 254 10.73 13.84 -12.00
N ILE A 255 10.65 14.44 -10.83
CA ILE A 255 10.87 13.75 -9.58
C ILE A 255 9.59 13.90 -8.77
N GLY A 256 8.67 12.95 -8.97
CA GLY A 256 7.79 12.48 -7.91
C GLY A 256 8.62 11.61 -6.98
N CYS A 257 8.17 11.31 -5.75
CA CYS A 257 8.86 10.54 -4.73
C CYS A 257 9.28 9.13 -5.14
N TYR A 258 8.93 8.74 -6.33
CA TYR A 258 9.46 7.57 -7.02
C TYR A 258 10.03 8.08 -8.33
N LYS A 259 11.37 8.21 -8.44
CA LYS A 259 12.00 8.16 -9.75
C LYS A 259 11.40 6.92 -10.43
N ASP A 260 10.84 7.09 -11.64
CA ASP A 260 10.61 5.99 -12.57
C ASP A 260 11.99 5.40 -12.88
N ILE A 261 12.45 4.53 -11.98
CA ILE A 261 13.69 3.83 -12.16
C ILE A 261 13.34 2.73 -13.12
N ALA A 262 13.69 2.93 -14.39
CA ALA A 262 13.70 1.85 -15.34
C ALA A 262 14.49 0.71 -14.67
N TYR A 263 13.81 -0.38 -14.34
CA TYR A 263 14.43 -1.58 -13.81
C TYR A 263 15.37 -2.12 -14.88
N GLU A 264 16.63 -1.76 -14.79
CA GLU A 264 17.67 -2.44 -15.57
C GLU A 264 17.95 -3.77 -14.88
N PRO A 265 17.65 -4.92 -15.50
CA PRO A 265 17.77 -6.24 -14.86
C PRO A 265 19.19 -6.62 -14.46
N ASP A 266 20.20 -5.85 -14.82
CA ASP A 266 21.61 -6.15 -14.61
C ASP A 266 22.27 -5.33 -13.46
N GLY A 267 21.54 -4.44 -12.78
CA GLY A 267 22.05 -3.67 -11.63
C GLY A 267 21.88 -4.39 -10.28
N ASN A 268 22.92 -4.41 -9.46
CA ASN A 268 22.81 -4.88 -8.08
C ASN A 268 22.13 -3.80 -7.22
N VAL A 269 20.84 -3.96 -6.99
CA VAL A 269 20.08 -3.12 -6.05
C VAL A 269 20.29 -3.62 -4.64
N SER A 270 20.45 -2.71 -3.70
CA SER A 270 20.56 -3.04 -2.28
C SER A 270 19.76 -2.10 -1.40
N THR A 271 19.27 -2.64 -0.30
CA THR A 271 18.62 -1.90 0.79
C THR A 271 19.57 -1.80 1.97
N VAL A 272 19.71 -0.62 2.53
CA VAL A 272 20.64 -0.33 3.62
C VAL A 272 19.88 0.29 4.79
N LEU A 273 20.06 -0.27 5.98
CA LEU A 273 19.61 0.31 7.25
C LEU A 273 20.77 1.06 7.88
N LEU A 274 20.69 2.38 7.94
CA LEU A 274 21.61 3.26 8.64
C LEU A 274 21.08 3.51 10.05
N THR A 275 21.91 3.32 11.07
CA THR A 275 21.55 3.57 12.47
C THR A 275 22.40 4.70 13.03
N TYR A 276 21.75 5.76 13.50
CA TYR A 276 22.41 6.90 14.14
C TYR A 276 22.12 6.89 15.64
N ASP A 277 23.14 7.19 16.44
CA ASP A 277 23.00 7.60 17.82
C ASP A 277 22.61 9.08 17.83
N ILE A 278 21.45 9.37 18.43
CA ILE A 278 20.88 10.71 18.54
C ILE A 278 20.68 11.12 20.01
N SER A 279 21.43 10.51 20.94
CA SER A 279 21.41 10.91 22.37
C SER A 279 21.68 12.40 22.53
N GLU A 280 22.58 12.94 21.68
CA GLU A 280 22.75 14.37 21.46
C GLU A 280 22.14 14.78 20.12
N ARG A 281 20.88 15.25 20.11
CA ARG A 281 20.14 15.63 18.87
C ARG A 281 20.85 16.70 18.04
N ALA A 282 21.72 17.50 18.69
CA ALA A 282 22.54 18.49 17.97
C ALA A 282 23.77 17.90 17.28
N ASN A 283 24.17 16.67 17.61
CA ASN A 283 25.36 16.01 17.06
C ASN A 283 25.11 14.51 16.82
N PRO A 284 24.24 14.13 15.87
CA PRO A 284 23.98 12.73 15.53
C PRO A 284 25.23 12.02 15.00
N VAL A 285 25.43 10.75 15.40
CA VAL A 285 26.60 9.96 14.99
C VAL A 285 26.15 8.63 14.37
N LEU A 286 26.65 8.31 13.16
CA LEU A 286 26.42 7.00 12.54
C LEU A 286 27.06 5.91 13.41
N SER A 287 26.25 5.00 13.94
CA SER A 287 26.68 3.96 14.87
C SER A 287 26.69 2.56 14.25
N ALA A 288 25.89 2.31 13.23
CA ALA A 288 25.86 1.03 12.53
C ALA A 288 25.28 1.15 11.11
N THR A 289 25.66 0.21 10.26
CA THR A 289 25.13 0.01 8.91
C THR A 289 24.87 -1.46 8.68
N MET A 290 23.68 -1.82 8.16
CA MET A 290 23.35 -3.15 7.71
C MET A 290 22.85 -3.08 6.27
N LYS A 291 23.49 -3.80 5.36
CA LYS A 291 23.16 -3.86 3.93
C LYS A 291 22.60 -5.24 3.61
N MET A 292 21.58 -5.28 2.76
CA MET A 292 21.05 -6.52 2.17
C MET A 292 20.73 -6.31 0.69
N ASP A 293 20.86 -7.37 -0.09
CA ASP A 293 20.51 -7.36 -1.52
C ASP A 293 19.00 -7.20 -1.71
N GLY A 294 18.63 -6.60 -2.83
CA GLY A 294 17.26 -6.42 -3.30
C GLY A 294 16.74 -5.00 -3.12
N ALA A 295 15.75 -4.66 -3.95
CA ALA A 295 15.01 -3.43 -3.87
C ALA A 295 14.12 -3.42 -2.62
N TYR A 296 14.06 -2.29 -1.95
CA TYR A 296 13.18 -2.13 -0.79
C TYR A 296 11.71 -2.34 -1.19
N GLN A 297 11.02 -3.23 -0.49
CA GLN A 297 9.59 -3.44 -0.63
C GLN A 297 8.85 -2.76 0.53
N SER A 298 9.16 -3.16 1.75
CA SER A 298 8.56 -2.59 2.95
C SER A 298 9.39 -2.87 4.20
N SER A 299 9.01 -2.25 5.30
CA SER A 299 9.60 -2.53 6.62
C SER A 299 8.60 -2.32 7.74
N ARG A 300 8.83 -3.00 8.86
CA ARG A 300 8.04 -2.85 10.10
C ARG A 300 8.95 -2.88 11.31
N LYS A 301 8.60 -2.11 12.33
CA LYS A 301 9.26 -2.17 13.64
C LYS A 301 8.30 -2.74 14.67
N VAL A 302 8.70 -3.85 15.32
CA VAL A 302 7.94 -4.48 16.40
C VAL A 302 8.86 -4.71 17.59
N GLY A 303 8.58 -4.09 18.70
CA GLY A 303 9.43 -4.15 19.89
C GLY A 303 10.88 -3.74 19.58
N ASN A 304 11.82 -4.65 19.85
CA ASN A 304 13.26 -4.42 19.63
C ASN A 304 13.75 -4.87 18.24
N PHE A 305 12.88 -5.05 17.27
CA PHE A 305 13.27 -5.51 15.96
C PHE A 305 12.71 -4.62 14.85
N ILE A 306 13.52 -4.38 13.81
CA ILE A 306 13.07 -3.91 12.50
C ILE A 306 13.10 -5.12 11.56
N TYR A 307 12.00 -5.34 10.88
CA TYR A 307 11.83 -6.35 9.83
C TYR A 307 11.88 -5.64 8.49
N LEU A 308 12.76 -6.10 7.60
CA LEU A 308 12.98 -5.58 6.26
C LEU A 308 12.54 -6.60 5.24
N PHE A 309 11.85 -6.15 4.21
CA PHE A 309 11.42 -6.95 3.06
C PHE A 309 12.01 -6.34 1.80
N THR A 310 12.69 -7.17 1.00
CA THR A 310 13.24 -6.73 -0.30
C THR A 310 12.90 -7.73 -1.38
N ASP A 311 12.80 -7.24 -2.61
CA ASP A 311 12.58 -8.04 -3.81
C ASP A 311 13.83 -8.02 -4.68
N ARG A 312 14.15 -9.18 -5.24
CA ARG A 312 15.26 -9.33 -6.18
C ARG A 312 14.88 -10.26 -7.32
N TRP A 313 14.94 -9.74 -8.53
CA TRP A 313 14.73 -10.58 -9.71
C TRP A 313 15.94 -11.49 -9.95
N VAL A 314 15.70 -12.75 -10.33
CA VAL A 314 16.73 -13.75 -10.61
C VAL A 314 16.43 -14.51 -11.88
N SER A 315 17.48 -14.80 -12.65
CA SER A 315 17.38 -15.61 -13.87
C SER A 315 18.58 -16.53 -14.05
N ARG A 316 18.47 -17.50 -14.97
CA ARG A 316 19.60 -18.35 -15.39
C ARG A 316 20.39 -17.76 -16.55
N ASP A 317 20.49 -16.46 -16.63
CA ASP A 317 21.20 -15.77 -17.69
C ASP A 317 22.64 -15.44 -17.29
N GLY A 318 23.51 -15.40 -18.29
CA GLY A 318 24.92 -15.08 -18.08
C GLY A 318 25.78 -16.22 -17.52
N LYS A 319 27.09 -16.05 -17.60
CA LYS A 319 28.06 -17.08 -17.18
C LYS A 319 28.11 -17.29 -15.67
N ASN A 320 27.79 -16.24 -14.88
CA ASN A 320 27.91 -16.20 -13.42
C ASN A 320 26.55 -16.24 -12.68
N TRP A 321 25.46 -16.58 -13.35
CA TRP A 321 24.11 -16.52 -12.79
C TRP A 321 23.98 -17.21 -11.40
N LYS A 322 24.69 -18.33 -11.18
CA LYS A 322 24.64 -19.04 -9.90
C LYS A 322 25.17 -18.21 -8.73
N ALA A 323 26.22 -17.40 -8.96
CA ALA A 323 26.74 -16.51 -7.94
C ALA A 323 25.79 -15.33 -7.65
N GLN A 324 25.03 -14.92 -8.67
CA GLN A 324 24.05 -13.85 -8.57
C GLN A 324 22.75 -14.28 -7.87
N VAL A 325 22.35 -15.56 -7.96
CA VAL A 325 21.13 -16.09 -7.31
C VAL A 325 21.22 -16.11 -5.78
N ILE A 326 22.40 -16.18 -5.18
CA ILE A 326 22.52 -16.23 -3.72
C ILE A 326 22.72 -14.83 -3.18
N PRO A 327 21.71 -14.24 -2.46
CA PRO A 327 21.79 -12.88 -1.95
C PRO A 327 22.83 -12.75 -0.84
N GLU A 328 23.31 -11.53 -0.67
CA GLU A 328 24.15 -11.14 0.44
C GLU A 328 23.34 -10.32 1.48
N ILE A 329 23.42 -10.71 2.73
CA ILE A 329 22.74 -10.08 3.86
C ILE A 329 23.76 -9.83 4.96
N ALA A 330 23.90 -8.58 5.38
CA ALA A 330 24.89 -8.14 6.38
C ALA A 330 26.33 -8.62 6.07
N GLY A 331 26.74 -8.56 4.79
CA GLY A 331 28.09 -8.96 4.32
C GLY A 331 28.31 -10.46 4.24
N LYS A 332 27.25 -11.29 4.24
CA LYS A 332 27.35 -12.75 4.14
C LYS A 332 26.35 -13.28 3.11
N LYS A 333 26.80 -14.24 2.31
CA LYS A 333 25.88 -14.99 1.44
C LYS A 333 24.90 -15.80 2.27
N ALA A 334 23.64 -15.76 1.86
CA ALA A 334 22.57 -16.52 2.51
C ALA A 334 22.81 -18.04 2.40
N ASP A 335 22.63 -18.77 3.49
CA ASP A 335 22.77 -20.21 3.53
C ASP A 335 21.62 -20.90 2.79
N ALA A 336 21.87 -22.03 2.14
CA ALA A 336 20.85 -22.78 1.41
C ALA A 336 19.62 -23.12 2.29
N GLY A 337 19.84 -23.44 3.56
CA GLY A 337 18.78 -23.78 4.52
C GLY A 337 17.88 -22.62 4.96
N CYS A 338 18.04 -21.40 4.43
CA CYS A 338 17.10 -20.32 4.62
C CYS A 338 16.15 -20.12 3.42
N PHE A 339 16.32 -20.88 2.32
CA PHE A 339 15.50 -20.74 1.13
C PHE A 339 14.29 -21.68 1.14
N TYR A 340 13.13 -21.09 0.94
CA TYR A 340 11.93 -21.80 0.53
C TYR A 340 11.74 -21.59 -0.98
N VAL A 341 11.80 -22.67 -1.75
CA VAL A 341 11.84 -22.63 -3.22
C VAL A 341 10.61 -23.24 -3.84
N GLN A 342 10.10 -22.59 -4.88
CA GLN A 342 9.10 -23.10 -5.80
C GLN A 342 9.71 -23.22 -7.21
N LYS A 343 9.23 -24.17 -8.01
CA LYS A 343 9.74 -24.35 -9.39
C LYS A 343 9.44 -23.13 -10.26
N ASN A 344 10.39 -22.76 -11.11
CA ASN A 344 10.31 -21.64 -12.04
C ASN A 344 10.20 -20.27 -11.34
N GLY A 345 10.86 -20.13 -10.19
CA GLY A 345 10.96 -18.86 -9.50
C GLY A 345 11.76 -17.83 -10.32
N THR A 346 11.27 -16.60 -10.32
CA THR A 346 11.87 -15.45 -11.02
C THR A 346 12.25 -14.33 -10.07
N THR A 347 11.68 -14.34 -8.87
CA THR A 347 11.88 -13.29 -7.87
C THR A 347 12.17 -13.92 -6.51
N GLU A 348 13.15 -13.39 -5.82
CA GLU A 348 13.42 -13.67 -4.43
C GLU A 348 12.80 -12.58 -3.57
N VAL A 349 11.89 -12.96 -2.67
CA VAL A 349 11.46 -12.11 -1.57
C VAL A 349 12.35 -12.42 -0.38
N ILE A 350 13.14 -11.45 0.04
CA ILE A 350 14.10 -11.59 1.15
C ILE A 350 13.51 -10.93 2.38
N MET A 351 13.35 -11.68 3.45
CA MET A 351 12.98 -11.18 4.78
C MET A 351 14.21 -11.16 5.68
N ALA A 352 14.49 -10.06 6.34
CA ALA A 352 15.53 -9.96 7.35
C ALA A 352 14.99 -9.26 8.61
N SER A 353 15.33 -9.78 9.79
CA SER A 353 15.09 -9.12 11.06
C SER A 353 16.39 -8.52 11.60
N VAL A 354 16.31 -7.31 12.13
CA VAL A 354 17.44 -6.59 12.72
C VAL A 354 17.14 -6.28 14.18
N ASN A 355 17.94 -6.83 15.09
CA ASN A 355 17.83 -6.49 16.51
C ASN A 355 18.41 -5.09 16.75
N LEU A 356 17.62 -4.18 17.31
CA LEU A 356 18.00 -2.79 17.56
C LEU A 356 19.17 -2.62 18.56
N LYS A 357 19.50 -3.67 19.31
CA LYS A 357 20.70 -3.71 20.17
C LYS A 357 21.98 -4.05 19.40
N GLU A 358 21.85 -4.71 18.24
CA GLU A 358 22.97 -5.11 17.37
C GLU A 358 22.66 -4.77 15.90
N PRO A 359 22.41 -3.50 15.54
CA PRO A 359 21.82 -3.10 14.27
C PRO A 359 22.73 -3.28 13.04
N SER A 360 23.97 -3.70 13.22
CA SER A 360 24.90 -4.03 12.11
C SER A 360 24.75 -5.45 11.56
N LYS A 361 23.82 -6.26 12.13
CA LYS A 361 23.63 -7.67 11.77
C LYS A 361 22.17 -7.96 11.54
N ALA A 362 21.88 -8.92 10.65
CA ALA A 362 20.61 -9.61 10.66
C ALA A 362 20.59 -10.58 11.86
N ALA A 363 19.51 -10.56 12.63
CA ALA A 363 19.26 -11.53 13.70
C ALA A 363 18.82 -12.87 13.10
N ASP A 364 17.98 -12.81 12.06
CA ASP A 364 17.56 -13.94 11.22
C ASP A 364 17.22 -13.44 9.81
N HIS A 365 17.14 -14.37 8.86
CA HIS A 365 16.71 -14.08 7.49
C HIS A 365 16.12 -15.31 6.82
N MET A 366 15.24 -15.07 5.85
CA MET A 366 14.59 -16.09 5.03
C MET A 366 14.41 -15.57 3.60
N VAL A 367 14.54 -16.45 2.62
CA VAL A 367 14.41 -16.14 1.20
C VAL A 367 13.32 -17.03 0.60
N LEU A 368 12.31 -16.42 -0.02
CA LEU A 368 11.33 -17.11 -0.84
C LEU A 368 11.67 -16.92 -2.31
N LEU A 369 11.91 -18.02 -3.02
CA LEU A 369 12.08 -18.00 -4.47
C LEU A 369 10.75 -18.36 -5.14
N ASP A 370 10.09 -17.36 -5.74
CA ASP A 370 8.77 -17.45 -6.38
C ASP A 370 8.70 -16.48 -7.57
N SER A 371 7.54 -15.86 -7.82
CA SER A 371 7.28 -14.84 -8.83
C SER A 371 6.98 -13.44 -8.25
N GLY A 372 7.41 -13.21 -7.01
CA GLY A 372 7.19 -11.96 -6.26
C GLY A 372 5.95 -12.02 -5.38
N ARG A 373 6.03 -11.45 -4.18
CA ARG A 373 4.92 -11.36 -3.22
C ARG A 373 4.97 -10.05 -2.45
N GLN A 374 3.80 -9.54 -2.11
CA GLN A 374 3.64 -8.40 -1.19
C GLN A 374 3.58 -8.89 0.25
N ALA A 375 3.98 -8.05 1.20
CA ALA A 375 4.00 -8.38 2.62
C ALA A 375 2.89 -7.66 3.39
N TYR A 376 2.14 -8.41 4.20
CA TYR A 376 1.32 -7.91 5.29
C TYR A 376 1.89 -8.45 6.61
N MET A 377 2.07 -7.59 7.60
CA MET A 377 2.58 -7.98 8.91
C MET A 377 1.56 -7.66 10.00
N GLY A 378 0.96 -8.71 10.57
CA GLY A 378 0.12 -8.64 11.76
C GLY A 378 0.94 -8.68 13.05
N THR A 379 0.27 -8.77 14.19
CA THR A 379 0.93 -8.83 15.51
C THR A 379 1.63 -10.15 15.78
N ASP A 380 1.19 -11.25 15.17
CA ASP A 380 1.67 -12.60 15.44
C ASP A 380 2.37 -13.23 14.23
N ALA A 381 2.06 -12.82 13.00
CA ALA A 381 2.59 -13.42 11.79
C ALA A 381 2.79 -12.42 10.65
N ILE A 382 3.65 -12.83 9.71
CA ILE A 382 3.85 -12.20 8.41
C ILE A 382 3.11 -13.03 7.37
N TYR A 383 2.40 -12.37 6.46
CA TYR A 383 1.71 -12.97 5.34
C TYR A 383 2.28 -12.41 4.06
N LEU A 384 2.92 -13.26 3.26
CA LEU A 384 3.37 -12.92 1.91
C LEU A 384 2.31 -13.37 0.93
N TYR A 385 1.72 -12.44 0.17
CA TYR A 385 0.64 -12.75 -0.75
C TYR A 385 0.95 -12.30 -2.17
N GLN A 386 0.40 -13.03 -3.15
CA GLN A 386 0.56 -12.79 -4.56
C GLN A 386 -0.77 -13.01 -5.28
N MET A 387 -1.11 -12.08 -6.18
CA MET A 387 -2.28 -12.22 -7.05
C MET A 387 -1.90 -12.93 -8.36
N GLU A 388 -2.72 -13.87 -8.79
CA GLU A 388 -2.61 -14.58 -10.06
C GLU A 388 -3.87 -14.36 -10.91
N TYR A 389 -3.66 -14.03 -12.20
CA TYR A 389 -4.75 -13.68 -13.13
C TYR A 389 -4.97 -14.69 -14.26
N GLU A 390 -4.03 -15.63 -14.50
CA GLU A 390 -4.01 -16.49 -15.72
C GLU A 390 -5.21 -17.46 -15.88
N ARG A 391 -5.87 -17.84 -14.78
CA ARG A 391 -6.99 -18.81 -14.82
C ARG A 391 -8.14 -18.41 -13.88
N GLY A 392 -8.48 -17.14 -13.87
CA GLY A 392 -9.33 -16.55 -12.88
C GLY A 392 -8.50 -15.96 -11.74
N GLU A 393 -8.99 -14.86 -11.16
CA GLU A 393 -8.29 -14.17 -10.07
C GLU A 393 -8.19 -15.06 -8.84
N LYS A 394 -6.99 -15.18 -8.33
CA LYS A 394 -6.65 -15.93 -7.12
C LYS A 394 -5.56 -15.21 -6.36
N THR A 395 -5.58 -15.35 -5.06
CA THR A 395 -4.50 -14.87 -4.19
C THR A 395 -3.86 -16.07 -3.48
N LYS A 396 -2.57 -16.26 -3.67
CA LYS A 396 -1.73 -17.16 -2.89
C LYS A 396 -1.22 -16.45 -1.65
N ILE A 397 -1.21 -17.13 -0.52
CA ILE A 397 -0.83 -16.55 0.77
C ILE A 397 0.05 -17.53 1.51
N ALA A 398 1.28 -17.12 1.85
CA ALA A 398 2.20 -17.87 2.70
C ALA A 398 2.35 -17.17 4.06
N LYS A 399 2.21 -17.92 5.16
CA LYS A 399 2.26 -17.43 6.54
C LYS A 399 3.57 -17.82 7.21
N PHE A 400 4.17 -16.86 7.91
CA PHE A 400 5.40 -17.01 8.67
C PHE A 400 5.22 -16.42 10.06
N SER A 401 5.71 -17.10 11.10
CA SER A 401 5.92 -16.46 12.40
C SER A 401 7.23 -15.66 12.38
N TYR A 402 7.31 -14.63 13.25
CA TYR A 402 8.50 -13.77 13.39
C TYR A 402 8.90 -13.56 14.87
N LYS A 403 8.53 -14.53 15.71
CA LYS A 403 8.67 -14.43 17.18
C LYS A 403 10.14 -14.19 17.59
N ASN A 404 10.38 -13.13 18.37
CA ASN A 404 11.70 -12.72 18.83
C ASN A 404 12.72 -12.51 17.70
N GLY A 405 12.27 -12.02 16.56
CA GLY A 405 13.11 -11.80 15.38
C GLY A 405 13.46 -13.07 14.60
N MET A 406 12.91 -14.26 14.96
CA MET A 406 13.19 -15.52 14.28
C MET A 406 12.03 -15.87 13.35
N PHE A 407 12.33 -16.19 12.08
CA PHE A 407 11.34 -16.58 11.09
C PHE A 407 11.10 -18.09 11.10
N SER A 408 9.83 -18.48 11.04
CA SER A 408 9.43 -19.87 10.83
C SER A 408 8.25 -19.96 9.88
N ALA A 409 8.36 -20.77 8.83
CA ALA A 409 7.29 -21.00 7.87
C ALA A 409 6.18 -21.84 8.51
N ILE A 410 4.92 -21.41 8.34
CA ILE A 410 3.75 -22.04 8.97
C ILE A 410 2.93 -22.80 7.94
N ALA A 411 2.39 -22.10 6.92
CA ALA A 411 1.48 -22.68 5.94
C ALA A 411 1.44 -21.84 4.65
N GLU A 412 0.87 -22.42 3.60
CA GLU A 412 0.47 -21.70 2.39
C GLU A 412 -0.97 -22.12 2.02
N THR A 413 -1.73 -21.18 1.48
CA THR A 413 -3.07 -21.43 0.95
C THR A 413 -3.32 -20.60 -0.31
N THR A 414 -4.45 -20.87 -0.99
CA THR A 414 -4.91 -20.08 -2.14
C THR A 414 -6.39 -19.81 -1.99
N VAL A 415 -6.78 -18.55 -2.10
CA VAL A 415 -8.18 -18.10 -2.11
C VAL A 415 -8.55 -17.57 -3.49
N LYS A 416 -9.84 -17.53 -3.83
CA LYS A 416 -10.34 -16.92 -5.07
C LYS A 416 -10.49 -15.43 -4.91
N GLY A 417 -10.22 -14.69 -5.98
CA GLY A 417 -10.28 -13.24 -6.05
C GLY A 417 -8.96 -12.57 -5.72
N ALA A 418 -8.87 -11.30 -6.08
CA ALA A 418 -7.75 -10.42 -5.80
C ALA A 418 -7.98 -9.64 -4.50
N ILE A 419 -6.94 -9.41 -3.75
CA ILE A 419 -6.89 -8.49 -2.61
C ILE A 419 -6.62 -7.10 -3.19
N ARG A 420 -7.45 -6.09 -2.87
CA ARG A 420 -7.23 -4.72 -3.36
C ARG A 420 -5.97 -4.11 -2.74
N ASP A 421 -5.93 -4.15 -1.42
CA ASP A 421 -4.87 -3.58 -0.60
C ASP A 421 -4.76 -4.36 0.71
N THR A 422 -3.80 -4.01 1.53
CA THR A 422 -3.57 -4.72 2.79
C THR A 422 -4.63 -4.41 3.87
N PHE A 423 -5.51 -3.38 3.73
CA PHE A 423 -6.68 -3.19 4.60
C PHE A 423 -7.76 -4.27 4.41
N ALA A 424 -7.76 -4.92 3.27
CA ALA A 424 -8.60 -6.09 3.04
C ALA A 424 -8.13 -7.35 3.79
N ILE A 425 -6.96 -7.29 4.47
CA ILE A 425 -6.39 -8.35 5.29
C ILE A 425 -6.41 -7.94 6.75
N SER A 426 -6.74 -8.85 7.65
CA SER A 426 -6.64 -8.66 9.10
C SER A 426 -6.25 -9.96 9.79
N GLU A 427 -5.36 -9.87 10.77
CA GLU A 427 -5.04 -10.95 11.68
C GLU A 427 -5.61 -10.65 13.07
N SER A 428 -6.22 -11.62 13.70
CA SER A 428 -6.63 -11.53 15.09
C SER A 428 -6.68 -12.89 15.75
N GLY A 429 -5.96 -13.06 16.88
CA GLY A 429 -5.95 -14.32 17.62
C GLY A 429 -5.43 -15.53 16.83
N GLY A 430 -4.56 -15.31 15.84
CA GLY A 430 -4.03 -16.32 14.95
C GLY A 430 -4.90 -16.64 13.72
N GLU A 431 -6.14 -16.12 13.66
CA GLU A 431 -7.02 -16.22 12.50
C GLU A 431 -6.67 -15.16 11.48
N LEU A 432 -6.77 -15.49 10.19
CA LEU A 432 -6.61 -14.57 9.08
C LEU A 432 -7.96 -14.31 8.40
N ARG A 433 -8.31 -13.04 8.27
CA ARG A 433 -9.54 -12.52 7.67
C ARG A 433 -9.18 -11.81 6.38
N ILE A 434 -9.84 -12.15 5.28
CA ILE A 434 -9.48 -11.64 3.96
C ILE A 434 -10.72 -11.29 3.16
N LEU A 435 -10.78 -10.07 2.66
CA LEU A 435 -11.73 -9.64 1.66
C LEU A 435 -11.09 -9.70 0.27
N THR A 436 -11.79 -10.28 -0.69
CA THR A 436 -11.32 -10.37 -2.09
C THR A 436 -12.42 -10.00 -3.06
N THR A 437 -12.02 -9.46 -4.21
CA THR A 437 -12.89 -9.20 -5.37
C THR A 437 -12.48 -10.13 -6.51
N ASP A 438 -13.48 -10.66 -7.27
CA ASP A 438 -13.28 -11.41 -8.50
C ASP A 438 -13.89 -10.58 -9.65
N SER A 439 -13.06 -9.86 -10.40
CA SER A 439 -13.49 -8.88 -11.41
C SER A 439 -13.63 -9.49 -12.81
N GLN A 440 -13.10 -10.70 -13.05
CA GLN A 440 -13.06 -11.30 -14.39
C GLN A 440 -14.42 -11.78 -14.92
N ASN A 441 -15.43 -11.90 -14.08
CA ASN A 441 -16.77 -12.28 -14.51
C ASN A 441 -17.78 -11.24 -14.05
N SER A 442 -18.55 -10.68 -14.95
CA SER A 442 -19.65 -9.73 -14.65
C SER A 442 -20.72 -10.26 -13.67
N LEU A 443 -20.65 -11.53 -13.28
CA LEU A 443 -21.50 -12.20 -12.28
C LEU A 443 -20.73 -12.49 -10.97
N SER A 444 -19.45 -12.17 -10.90
CA SER A 444 -18.61 -12.39 -9.74
C SER A 444 -18.87 -11.33 -8.68
N GLY A 445 -18.58 -11.67 -7.47
CA GLY A 445 -18.81 -10.83 -6.31
C GLY A 445 -17.64 -10.90 -5.37
N ASN A 446 -17.75 -10.10 -4.35
CA ASN A 446 -16.78 -10.06 -3.28
C ASN A 446 -16.94 -11.26 -2.35
N ARG A 447 -15.85 -11.66 -1.72
CA ARG A 447 -15.79 -12.77 -0.77
C ARG A 447 -15.07 -12.33 0.51
N LEU A 448 -15.57 -12.81 1.62
CA LEU A 448 -14.89 -12.71 2.92
C LEU A 448 -14.50 -14.13 3.36
N TYR A 449 -13.21 -14.38 3.45
CA TYR A 449 -12.63 -15.62 3.96
C TYR A 449 -12.22 -15.46 5.41
N LEU A 450 -12.47 -16.49 6.21
CA LEU A 450 -12.00 -16.66 7.56
C LEU A 450 -11.17 -17.94 7.60
N LEU A 451 -9.88 -17.80 7.94
CA LEU A 451 -8.90 -18.87 7.89
C LEU A 451 -8.31 -19.06 9.30
N ASP A 452 -8.10 -20.31 9.70
CA ASP A 452 -7.49 -20.66 10.98
C ASP A 452 -5.97 -20.37 11.01
N ALA A 453 -5.34 -20.68 12.12
CA ALA A 453 -3.91 -20.48 12.33
C ALA A 453 -3.01 -21.21 11.32
N ASP A 454 -3.49 -22.29 10.71
CA ASP A 454 -2.82 -23.07 9.65
C ASP A 454 -3.29 -22.69 8.23
N LEU A 455 -3.97 -21.55 8.06
CA LEU A 455 -4.58 -21.06 6.82
C LEU A 455 -5.62 -22.02 6.21
N LYS A 456 -6.24 -22.90 7.01
CA LYS A 456 -7.39 -23.68 6.56
C LYS A 456 -8.65 -22.84 6.65
N LYS A 457 -9.50 -22.97 5.66
CA LYS A 457 -10.77 -22.23 5.60
C LYS A 457 -11.71 -22.73 6.71
N GLU A 458 -12.10 -21.83 7.61
CA GLU A 458 -13.15 -22.04 8.61
C GLU A 458 -14.49 -21.55 8.12
N GLY A 459 -14.51 -20.35 7.52
CA GLY A 459 -15.72 -19.77 6.98
C GLY A 459 -15.52 -19.02 5.68
N LEU A 460 -16.65 -18.76 5.00
CA LEU A 460 -16.70 -18.07 3.73
C LEU A 460 -18.07 -17.41 3.56
N LEU A 461 -18.08 -16.10 3.33
CA LEU A 461 -19.23 -15.38 2.84
C LEU A 461 -18.97 -14.98 1.40
N GLU A 462 -19.85 -15.44 0.47
CA GLU A 462 -19.72 -15.20 -0.96
C GLU A 462 -20.84 -14.30 -1.51
N ASN A 463 -20.62 -13.82 -2.71
CA ASN A 463 -21.62 -13.05 -3.47
C ASN A 463 -22.06 -11.74 -2.79
N ILE A 464 -21.17 -11.11 -2.06
CA ILE A 464 -21.40 -9.80 -1.45
C ILE A 464 -21.36 -8.76 -2.56
N ALA A 465 -22.40 -7.91 -2.67
CA ALA A 465 -22.47 -6.80 -3.62
C ALA A 465 -22.03 -7.20 -5.05
N LYS A 466 -22.78 -8.12 -5.68
CA LYS A 466 -22.46 -8.63 -7.03
C LYS A 466 -22.31 -7.51 -8.05
N GLY A 467 -21.22 -7.55 -8.82
CA GLY A 467 -20.91 -6.58 -9.86
C GLY A 467 -20.28 -5.30 -9.32
N GLU A 468 -19.94 -5.26 -8.03
CA GLU A 468 -19.23 -4.17 -7.38
C GLU A 468 -17.83 -4.66 -6.94
N GLU A 469 -16.88 -3.75 -6.81
CA GLU A 469 -15.54 -4.02 -6.32
C GLU A 469 -15.36 -3.44 -4.92
N ILE A 470 -14.53 -4.07 -4.08
CA ILE A 470 -14.16 -3.53 -2.76
C ILE A 470 -13.21 -2.36 -2.97
N TYR A 471 -13.48 -1.22 -2.35
CA TYR A 471 -12.67 -0.01 -2.38
C TYR A 471 -11.96 0.29 -1.07
N ALA A 472 -12.59 0.05 0.05
CA ALA A 472 -11.97 0.18 1.36
C ALA A 472 -12.50 -0.91 2.30
N ALA A 473 -11.66 -1.32 3.23
CA ALA A 473 -12.03 -2.27 4.27
C ALA A 473 -11.49 -1.83 5.64
N ARG A 474 -12.18 -2.24 6.72
CA ARG A 474 -11.71 -2.06 8.09
C ARG A 474 -12.32 -3.13 8.99
N TYR A 475 -11.47 -3.79 9.75
CA TYR A 475 -11.91 -4.76 10.75
C TYR A 475 -11.87 -4.10 12.13
N LEU A 476 -12.99 -4.14 12.85
CA LEU A 476 -13.11 -3.57 14.21
C LEU A 476 -13.67 -4.64 15.13
N GLY A 477 -12.80 -5.26 15.91
CA GLY A 477 -13.15 -6.43 16.72
C GLY A 477 -13.72 -7.54 15.85
N ASN A 478 -14.97 -7.91 16.10
CA ASN A 478 -15.66 -8.98 15.40
C ASN A 478 -16.56 -8.49 14.25
N ILE A 479 -16.36 -7.28 13.76
CA ILE A 479 -17.12 -6.74 12.62
C ILE A 479 -16.15 -6.36 11.50
N ALA A 480 -16.43 -6.86 10.29
CA ALA A 480 -15.79 -6.40 9.08
C ALA A 480 -16.64 -5.30 8.43
N TYR A 481 -16.08 -4.09 8.30
CA TYR A 481 -16.65 -2.97 7.56
C TYR A 481 -15.95 -2.84 6.23
N PHE A 482 -16.70 -2.65 5.14
CA PHE A 482 -16.09 -2.41 3.82
C PHE A 482 -17.04 -1.67 2.91
N ILE A 483 -16.45 -0.90 2.00
CA ILE A 483 -17.16 -0.15 0.96
C ILE A 483 -16.95 -0.86 -0.36
N THR A 484 -18.05 -1.01 -1.13
CA THR A 484 -18.00 -1.49 -2.50
C THR A 484 -18.45 -0.38 -3.44
N TYR A 485 -18.00 -0.39 -4.69
CA TYR A 485 -18.34 0.63 -5.69
C TYR A 485 -18.73 0.04 -7.03
N HIS A 486 -19.82 0.61 -7.59
CA HIS A 486 -20.15 0.56 -9.01
C HIS A 486 -20.89 1.85 -9.45
N ASN A 487 -21.93 2.28 -8.76
CA ASN A 487 -22.69 3.51 -9.04
C ASN A 487 -23.26 4.19 -7.79
N THR A 488 -23.51 3.46 -6.72
CA THR A 488 -23.92 3.97 -5.39
C THR A 488 -23.32 3.05 -4.36
N ASP A 489 -22.59 3.62 -3.40
CA ASP A 489 -21.67 2.87 -2.57
C ASP A 489 -22.25 2.57 -1.20
N PRO A 490 -22.54 1.31 -0.91
CA PRO A 490 -22.88 0.93 0.45
C PRO A 490 -21.59 0.68 1.29
N LEU A 491 -21.58 1.24 2.51
CA LEU A 491 -20.78 0.70 3.59
C LEU A 491 -21.51 -0.53 4.14
N PHE A 492 -20.87 -1.69 4.12
CA PHE A 492 -21.38 -2.95 4.68
C PHE A 492 -20.79 -3.21 6.07
N ALA A 493 -21.57 -3.89 6.90
CA ALA A 493 -21.10 -4.51 8.14
C ALA A 493 -21.39 -6.02 8.10
N VAL A 494 -20.39 -6.83 8.46
CA VAL A 494 -20.47 -8.29 8.55
C VAL A 494 -19.99 -8.73 9.91
N ASP A 495 -20.78 -9.50 10.64
CA ASP A 495 -20.39 -10.16 11.88
C ASP A 495 -19.51 -11.37 11.56
N ILE A 496 -18.33 -11.40 12.17
CA ILE A 496 -17.33 -12.44 12.06
C ILE A 496 -16.95 -13.04 13.43
N SER A 497 -17.84 -12.89 14.43
CA SER A 497 -17.64 -13.43 15.78
C SER A 497 -17.68 -14.96 15.81
N ASP A 498 -18.41 -15.59 14.88
CA ASP A 498 -18.33 -17.03 14.60
C ASP A 498 -17.65 -17.22 13.24
N PRO A 499 -16.35 -17.59 13.24
CA PRO A 499 -15.61 -17.75 11.99
C PRO A 499 -16.22 -18.74 11.00
N ALA A 500 -16.92 -19.76 11.48
CA ALA A 500 -17.58 -20.75 10.64
C ALA A 500 -18.84 -20.22 9.92
N HIS A 501 -19.48 -19.17 10.47
CA HIS A 501 -20.74 -18.66 9.98
C HIS A 501 -20.77 -17.12 9.91
N PRO A 502 -19.92 -16.48 9.09
CA PRO A 502 -19.93 -15.02 8.91
C PRO A 502 -21.29 -14.54 8.42
N LYS A 503 -21.81 -13.47 9.04
CA LYS A 503 -23.20 -13.04 8.84
C LYS A 503 -23.28 -11.57 8.43
N PRO A 504 -23.87 -11.21 7.29
CA PRO A 504 -24.21 -9.82 6.97
C PRO A 504 -25.14 -9.22 8.02
N LEU A 505 -24.85 -8.00 8.49
CA LEU A 505 -25.65 -7.27 9.48
C LEU A 505 -26.45 -6.17 8.80
N GLY A 506 -25.78 -5.09 8.39
CA GLY A 506 -26.41 -3.92 7.82
C GLY A 506 -25.58 -3.30 6.71
N ASN A 507 -26.18 -2.31 6.04
CA ASN A 507 -25.49 -1.44 5.12
C ASN A 507 -26.10 -0.04 5.11
N VAL A 508 -25.31 0.98 4.73
CA VAL A 508 -25.78 2.34 4.47
C VAL A 508 -25.27 2.80 3.11
N LYS A 509 -26.16 3.31 2.26
CA LYS A 509 -25.81 3.81 0.92
C LYS A 509 -25.42 5.28 0.95
N MET A 510 -24.42 5.66 0.16
CA MET A 510 -24.00 7.03 -0.05
C MET A 510 -23.72 7.31 -1.54
N THR A 511 -23.56 8.58 -1.91
CA THR A 511 -22.98 8.99 -3.19
C THR A 511 -21.46 9.04 -3.06
N GLY A 512 -20.73 8.75 -4.14
CA GLY A 512 -19.28 8.68 -4.11
C GLY A 512 -18.77 7.47 -3.30
N TYR A 513 -17.49 7.41 -2.99
CA TYR A 513 -16.87 6.30 -2.28
C TYR A 513 -15.75 6.75 -1.35
N SER A 514 -15.37 5.89 -0.40
CA SER A 514 -14.16 6.08 0.38
C SER A 514 -13.11 5.05 -0.04
N ASP A 515 -11.88 5.51 -0.26
CA ASP A 515 -10.71 4.67 -0.48
C ASP A 515 -10.04 4.29 0.85
N TYR A 516 -10.26 5.11 1.87
CA TYR A 516 -9.69 4.89 3.20
C TYR A 516 -10.78 4.96 4.29
N LEU A 517 -10.75 4.02 5.23
CA LEU A 517 -11.60 3.97 6.42
C LEU A 517 -10.73 4.04 7.69
N HIS A 518 -11.07 4.94 8.62
CA HIS A 518 -10.37 5.10 9.89
C HIS A 518 -11.33 5.04 11.07
N PRO A 519 -11.05 4.23 12.12
CA PRO A 519 -11.82 4.27 13.35
C PRO A 519 -11.73 5.65 14.02
N PHE A 520 -12.87 6.24 14.39
CA PHE A 520 -12.89 7.60 14.92
C PHE A 520 -13.50 7.66 16.33
N GLY A 521 -12.94 6.86 17.24
CA GLY A 521 -13.48 6.71 18.60
C GLY A 521 -14.63 5.70 18.69
N ASP A 522 -15.36 5.71 19.81
CA ASP A 522 -16.38 4.72 20.11
C ASP A 522 -17.60 4.87 19.20
N GLY A 523 -17.86 3.88 18.34
CA GLY A 523 -19.02 3.82 17.47
C GLY A 523 -18.99 4.74 16.24
N LEU A 524 -17.83 5.35 15.91
CA LEU A 524 -17.65 6.19 14.74
C LEU A 524 -16.62 5.60 13.78
N LEU A 525 -16.87 5.77 12.47
CA LEU A 525 -15.97 5.39 11.40
C LEU A 525 -15.85 6.57 10.42
N LEU A 526 -14.63 7.01 10.18
CA LEU A 526 -14.31 8.06 9.23
C LEU A 526 -14.03 7.45 7.86
N GLY A 527 -14.62 7.99 6.80
CA GLY A 527 -14.31 7.67 5.42
C GLY A 527 -13.68 8.86 4.71
N ILE A 528 -12.57 8.62 4.01
CA ILE A 528 -11.89 9.59 3.13
C ILE A 528 -11.84 9.01 1.72
N GLY A 529 -12.24 9.78 0.72
CA GLY A 529 -12.26 9.34 -0.68
C GLY A 529 -12.82 10.42 -1.59
N TYR A 530 -13.74 10.05 -2.48
CA TYR A 530 -14.22 10.96 -3.52
C TYR A 530 -15.73 10.98 -3.63
N GLU A 531 -16.27 12.16 -3.92
CA GLU A 531 -17.64 12.33 -4.37
C GLU A 531 -17.72 12.08 -5.87
N THR A 532 -18.82 11.48 -6.34
CA THR A 532 -19.05 11.20 -7.74
C THR A 532 -20.42 11.70 -8.20
N ASN A 533 -20.50 12.02 -9.48
CA ASN A 533 -21.78 12.30 -10.12
C ASN A 533 -22.56 10.99 -10.27
N ALA A 534 -23.74 10.89 -9.64
CA ALA A 534 -24.56 9.69 -9.63
C ALA A 534 -25.00 9.19 -11.03
N LYS A 535 -24.88 10.00 -12.09
CA LYS A 535 -25.24 9.62 -13.46
C LYS A 535 -24.07 9.27 -14.34
N THR A 536 -22.92 9.94 -14.15
CA THR A 536 -21.75 9.77 -15.02
C THR A 536 -20.62 9.01 -14.33
N SER A 537 -20.71 8.78 -13.01
CA SER A 537 -19.67 8.18 -12.15
C SER A 537 -18.35 8.95 -12.16
N GLU A 538 -18.33 10.16 -12.71
CA GLU A 538 -17.17 11.04 -12.72
C GLU A 538 -16.90 11.60 -11.32
N LYS A 539 -15.63 11.64 -10.91
CA LYS A 539 -15.19 12.30 -9.66
C LYS A 539 -15.54 13.79 -9.72
N THR A 540 -16.16 14.30 -8.67
CA THR A 540 -16.57 15.71 -8.54
C THR A 540 -15.85 16.44 -7.41
N GLY A 541 -15.09 15.75 -6.59
CA GLY A 541 -14.29 16.31 -5.52
C GLY A 541 -13.88 15.28 -4.49
N VAL A 542 -13.04 15.70 -3.56
CA VAL A 542 -12.63 14.90 -2.39
C VAL A 542 -13.77 14.88 -1.38
N LYS A 543 -14.00 13.75 -0.74
CA LYS A 543 -15.09 13.54 0.22
C LYS A 543 -14.60 13.06 1.57
N LEU A 544 -15.11 13.68 2.61
CA LEU A 544 -14.95 13.27 4.01
C LEU A 544 -16.33 12.89 4.56
N THR A 545 -16.46 11.68 5.15
CA THR A 545 -17.73 11.16 5.65
C THR A 545 -17.55 10.62 7.06
N MET A 546 -18.47 10.95 7.97
CA MET A 546 -18.56 10.33 9.29
C MET A 546 -19.75 9.37 9.34
N PHE A 547 -19.45 8.11 9.65
CA PHE A 547 -20.43 7.06 9.84
C PHE A 547 -20.66 6.79 11.33
N ASP A 548 -21.90 6.60 11.72
CA ASP A 548 -22.29 5.98 12.98
C ASP A 548 -22.35 4.47 12.78
N ILE A 549 -21.46 3.77 13.45
CA ILE A 549 -21.33 2.30 13.44
C ILE A 549 -21.61 1.70 14.82
N SER A 550 -22.18 2.48 15.74
CA SER A 550 -22.54 2.04 17.12
C SER A 550 -23.53 0.89 17.12
N ASP A 551 -24.42 0.83 16.13
CA ASP A 551 -25.28 -0.30 15.80
C ASP A 551 -24.95 -0.81 14.40
N PRO A 552 -24.21 -1.93 14.26
CA PRO A 552 -23.79 -2.45 12.95
C PRO A 552 -24.97 -2.93 12.07
N ILE A 553 -26.18 -3.10 12.64
CA ILE A 553 -27.39 -3.44 11.90
C ILE A 553 -28.00 -2.19 11.27
N ASN A 554 -27.91 -1.05 11.95
CA ASN A 554 -28.51 0.23 11.56
C ASN A 554 -27.47 1.32 11.33
N LEU A 555 -26.54 1.09 10.40
CA LEU A 555 -25.49 2.05 10.03
C LEU A 555 -26.11 3.37 9.53
N ARG A 556 -25.50 4.50 9.87
CA ARG A 556 -25.96 5.84 9.46
C ARG A 556 -24.80 6.72 9.05
N ILE A 557 -25.05 7.64 8.14
CA ILE A 557 -24.17 8.76 7.86
C ILE A 557 -24.59 9.91 8.78
N LEU A 558 -23.63 10.45 9.54
CA LEU A 558 -23.87 11.60 10.42
C LEU A 558 -23.63 12.92 9.69
N ASP A 559 -22.54 13.01 8.95
CA ASP A 559 -22.18 14.18 8.14
C ASP A 559 -21.30 13.79 6.97
N SER A 560 -21.29 14.63 5.93
CA SER A 560 -20.42 14.45 4.77
C SER A 560 -20.07 15.80 4.17
N VAL A 561 -18.76 16.04 3.94
CA VAL A 561 -18.24 17.27 3.33
C VAL A 561 -17.57 16.92 2.00
N THR A 562 -18.01 17.61 0.94
CA THR A 562 -17.36 17.55 -0.38
C THR A 562 -16.46 18.78 -0.57
N ILE A 563 -15.23 18.52 -1.00
CA ILE A 563 -14.17 19.50 -1.21
C ILE A 563 -13.86 19.51 -2.71
N ASN A 564 -13.95 20.69 -3.34
CA ASN A 564 -13.72 20.82 -4.77
C ASN A 564 -12.22 20.81 -5.10
N GLU A 565 -11.60 19.63 -4.98
CA GLU A 565 -10.20 19.34 -5.27
C GLU A 565 -10.13 18.01 -6.03
N ASP A 566 -9.09 17.79 -6.82
CA ASP A 566 -9.01 16.66 -7.77
C ASP A 566 -8.42 15.38 -7.15
N PHE A 567 -7.54 15.55 -6.15
CA PHE A 567 -6.78 14.47 -5.53
C PHE A 567 -6.71 14.62 -4.01
N CYS A 568 -6.67 13.49 -3.28
CA CYS A 568 -6.51 13.43 -1.83
C CYS A 568 -5.35 12.49 -1.46
N SER A 569 -4.34 13.02 -0.79
CA SER A 569 -3.18 12.24 -0.36
C SER A 569 -3.54 11.08 0.58
N ALA A 570 -4.51 11.29 1.48
CA ALA A 570 -4.93 10.28 2.45
C ALA A 570 -5.78 9.15 1.86
N ALA A 571 -6.36 9.36 0.66
CA ALA A 571 -7.08 8.32 -0.08
C ALA A 571 -6.11 7.35 -0.77
N GLU A 572 -4.92 7.85 -1.14
CA GLU A 572 -3.89 7.06 -1.83
C GLU A 572 -2.83 6.52 -0.84
N ASN A 573 -2.49 7.28 0.20
CA ASN A 573 -1.52 6.90 1.23
C ASN A 573 -2.03 7.28 2.62
N TYR A 574 -2.49 6.31 3.37
CA TYR A 574 -3.07 6.51 4.71
C TYR A 574 -2.12 7.18 5.72
N LYS A 575 -0.79 7.11 5.53
CA LYS A 575 0.19 7.83 6.37
C LYS A 575 0.08 9.34 6.22
N CYS A 576 -0.54 9.82 5.13
CA CYS A 576 -0.85 11.23 4.93
C CYS A 576 -2.08 11.71 5.71
N ALA A 577 -2.88 10.79 6.26
CA ALA A 577 -4.00 11.13 7.12
C ALA A 577 -3.49 11.45 8.53
N PHE A 578 -3.75 12.66 9.00
CA PHE A 578 -3.64 13.00 10.41
C PHE A 578 -4.99 12.76 11.07
N VAL A 579 -5.04 11.93 12.10
CA VAL A 579 -6.25 11.67 12.89
C VAL A 579 -5.93 11.77 14.38
N ASP A 580 -6.64 12.63 15.08
CA ASP A 580 -6.60 12.75 16.55
C ASP A 580 -8.02 12.63 17.08
N THR A 581 -8.40 11.42 17.43
CA THR A 581 -9.76 11.11 17.91
C THR A 581 -10.06 11.78 19.24
N GLY A 582 -9.04 11.99 20.09
CA GLY A 582 -9.18 12.64 21.38
C GLY A 582 -9.59 14.13 21.29
N ARG A 583 -9.13 14.81 20.24
CA ARG A 583 -9.47 16.20 19.93
C ARG A 583 -10.52 16.33 18.81
N GLY A 584 -10.94 15.23 18.22
CA GLY A 584 -11.87 15.21 17.11
C GLY A 584 -11.27 15.77 15.81
N LEU A 585 -9.95 15.69 15.59
CA LEU A 585 -9.29 16.30 14.44
C LEU A 585 -9.01 15.28 13.34
N VAL A 586 -9.18 15.71 12.08
CA VAL A 586 -8.76 15.00 10.88
C VAL A 586 -8.15 15.98 9.88
N GLY A 587 -6.97 15.63 9.36
CA GLY A 587 -6.25 16.47 8.40
C GLY A 587 -5.61 15.63 7.28
N PHE A 588 -5.53 16.23 6.10
CA PHE A 588 -4.91 15.64 4.93
C PHE A 588 -4.59 16.71 3.89
N ALA A 589 -3.76 16.37 2.93
CA ALA A 589 -3.45 17.24 1.81
C ALA A 589 -4.25 16.84 0.56
N THR A 590 -4.53 17.82 -0.28
CA THR A 590 -5.24 17.68 -1.57
C THR A 590 -4.46 18.38 -2.67
N GLU A 591 -4.71 17.98 -3.92
CA GLU A 591 -4.18 18.66 -5.11
C GLU A 591 -5.31 19.14 -6.01
N THR A 592 -5.04 20.24 -6.70
CA THR A 592 -5.86 20.71 -7.82
C THR A 592 -5.03 20.83 -9.07
N TRP A 593 -5.51 20.21 -10.15
CA TRP A 593 -4.84 20.16 -11.47
C TRP A 593 -5.47 21.11 -12.49
N THR A 594 -5.91 22.29 -12.05
CA THR A 594 -6.45 23.33 -12.91
C THR A 594 -5.34 24.20 -13.51
N LYS A 595 -5.69 25.36 -14.13
CA LYS A 595 -4.73 26.31 -14.72
C LYS A 595 -3.62 26.80 -13.77
N THR A 596 -3.85 26.74 -12.47
CA THR A 596 -2.86 26.98 -11.41
C THR A 596 -2.83 25.77 -10.50
N ASN A 597 -1.86 24.87 -10.72
CA ASN A 597 -1.67 23.71 -9.85
C ASN A 597 -1.27 24.18 -8.45
N TYR A 598 -1.87 23.56 -7.44
CA TYR A 598 -1.51 23.80 -6.04
C TYR A 598 -1.83 22.59 -5.17
N ASN A 599 -1.06 22.48 -4.09
CA ASN A 599 -1.37 21.61 -2.98
C ASN A 599 -2.08 22.41 -1.89
N ARG A 600 -2.97 21.74 -1.17
CA ARG A 600 -3.66 22.35 -0.05
C ARG A 600 -3.71 21.37 1.13
N TYR A 601 -3.19 21.78 2.26
CA TYR A 601 -3.41 21.05 3.50
C TYR A 601 -4.70 21.54 4.17
N MET A 602 -5.57 20.61 4.58
CA MET A 602 -6.80 20.92 5.30
C MET A 602 -6.86 20.18 6.61
N LEU A 603 -7.38 20.88 7.63
CA LEU A 603 -7.70 20.30 8.92
C LEU A 603 -9.17 20.57 9.24
N PHE A 604 -9.87 19.53 9.63
CA PHE A 604 -11.27 19.59 10.08
C PHE A 604 -11.34 19.13 11.53
N GLN A 605 -12.30 19.67 12.26
CA GLN A 605 -12.69 19.22 13.58
C GLN A 605 -14.10 18.66 13.53
N TRP A 606 -14.29 17.46 14.04
CA TRP A 606 -15.58 16.85 14.32
C TRP A 606 -16.10 17.41 15.63
N ASP A 607 -17.23 18.12 15.62
CA ASP A 607 -17.84 18.74 16.81
C ASP A 607 -18.87 17.82 17.51
N GLY A 608 -19.00 16.57 17.05
CA GLY A 608 -20.01 15.61 17.49
C GLY A 608 -21.23 15.53 16.56
N THR A 609 -21.38 16.47 15.62
CA THR A 609 -22.51 16.55 14.67
C THR A 609 -22.07 16.83 13.24
N SER A 610 -21.00 17.60 13.05
CA SER A 610 -20.53 18.04 11.74
C SER A 610 -19.02 18.27 11.69
N PHE A 611 -18.47 18.30 10.48
CA PHE A 611 -17.09 18.67 10.21
C PHE A 611 -16.94 20.20 10.12
N VAL A 612 -16.17 20.79 11.00
CA VAL A 612 -15.82 22.22 11.01
C VAL A 612 -14.40 22.39 10.49
N LYS A 613 -14.23 23.07 9.37
CA LYS A 613 -12.89 23.34 8.80
C LYS A 613 -12.12 24.34 9.67
N LYS A 614 -10.91 23.96 10.12
CA LYS A 614 -10.01 24.76 10.97
C LYS A 614 -8.84 25.35 10.19
N ILE A 615 -8.20 24.57 9.32
CA ILE A 615 -7.06 25.00 8.50
C ILE A 615 -7.38 24.77 7.03
N SER A 616 -6.92 25.70 6.19
CA SER A 616 -6.90 25.56 4.74
C SER A 616 -5.65 26.29 4.22
N LEU A 617 -4.52 25.60 4.26
CA LEU A 617 -3.21 26.13 3.85
C LEU A 617 -2.98 25.79 2.37
N LYS A 618 -2.97 26.81 1.52
CA LYS A 618 -2.67 26.67 0.09
C LYS A 618 -1.19 26.91 -0.18
N LYS A 619 -0.55 26.00 -0.93
CA LYS A 619 0.80 26.13 -1.46
C LYS A 619 0.75 26.11 -2.99
N THR A 620 0.95 27.28 -3.61
CA THR A 620 0.97 27.40 -5.07
C THR A 620 2.35 27.04 -5.59
N GLN A 621 2.41 26.18 -6.58
CA GLN A 621 3.66 25.78 -7.19
C GLN A 621 4.04 26.76 -8.29
N GLN A 622 5.26 27.26 -8.25
CA GLN A 622 5.73 28.29 -9.18
C GLN A 622 6.39 27.73 -10.44
N LYS A 623 6.87 26.47 -10.40
CA LYS A 623 7.56 25.83 -11.52
C LYS A 623 7.22 24.35 -11.61
N MET A 624 7.08 23.84 -12.81
CA MET A 624 6.81 22.41 -13.07
C MET A 624 7.98 21.49 -12.67
N ASP A 625 9.21 22.00 -12.69
CA ASP A 625 10.43 21.25 -12.39
C ASP A 625 10.64 20.96 -10.89
N THR A 626 9.87 21.62 -10.02
CA THR A 626 9.94 21.47 -8.56
C THR A 626 8.62 20.94 -7.97
N TRP A 627 7.79 20.28 -8.80
CA TRP A 627 6.52 19.73 -8.34
C TRP A 627 6.77 18.65 -7.28
N THR A 628 6.24 18.87 -6.09
CA THR A 628 6.10 17.86 -5.04
C THR A 628 4.61 17.60 -4.82
N GLY A 629 4.20 16.33 -4.83
CA GLY A 629 2.81 15.93 -4.65
C GLY A 629 2.28 16.27 -3.26
N ALA A 630 0.95 16.26 -3.11
CA ALA A 630 0.31 16.42 -1.80
C ALA A 630 0.74 15.38 -0.78
N GLU A 631 1.26 14.24 -1.22
CA GLU A 631 1.82 13.19 -0.37
C GLU A 631 3.08 13.61 0.40
N GLN A 632 3.70 14.72 0.01
CA GLN A 632 4.82 15.34 0.72
C GLN A 632 4.38 16.29 1.85
N MET A 633 3.08 16.39 2.11
CA MET A 633 2.55 17.17 3.22
C MET A 633 2.09 16.26 4.35
N ARG A 634 2.42 16.65 5.59
CA ARG A 634 1.98 15.94 6.81
C ARG A 634 1.43 16.92 7.83
N GLY A 635 0.36 16.52 8.51
CA GLY A 635 -0.08 17.16 9.75
C GLY A 635 0.52 16.43 10.96
N LEU A 636 0.94 17.18 11.93
CA LEU A 636 1.57 16.69 13.16
C LEU A 636 1.08 17.50 14.35
N SER A 637 1.01 16.91 15.53
CA SER A 637 0.70 17.63 16.75
C SER A 637 1.70 17.33 17.86
N SER A 638 2.00 18.36 18.68
CA SER A 638 2.74 18.18 19.94
C SER A 638 2.23 19.19 20.97
N GLY A 639 1.78 18.70 22.12
CA GLY A 639 1.14 19.51 23.14
C GLY A 639 -0.10 20.23 22.59
N ASP A 640 -0.07 21.56 22.64
CA ASP A 640 -1.14 22.45 22.13
C ASP A 640 -0.84 23.03 20.74
N CYS A 641 0.23 22.56 20.08
CA CYS A 641 0.60 22.99 18.75
C CYS A 641 0.23 21.95 17.70
N PHE A 642 -0.29 22.45 16.59
CA PHE A 642 -0.45 21.71 15.35
C PHE A 642 0.56 22.20 14.32
N TYR A 643 1.18 21.30 13.59
CA TYR A 643 2.19 21.63 12.59
C TYR A 643 1.74 21.09 11.23
N VAL A 644 1.98 21.88 10.17
CA VAL A 644 1.88 21.42 8.79
C VAL A 644 3.29 21.40 8.22
N LEU A 645 3.78 20.21 7.92
CA LEU A 645 5.00 19.98 7.18
C LEU A 645 4.70 19.94 5.68
N HIS A 646 5.50 20.62 4.88
CA HIS A 646 5.51 20.50 3.43
C HIS A 646 6.96 20.28 2.97
N VAL A 647 7.27 19.08 2.52
CA VAL A 647 8.59 18.72 2.00
C VAL A 647 8.62 19.10 0.52
N GLU A 648 9.62 19.88 0.14
CA GLU A 648 9.96 20.25 -1.23
C GLU A 648 11.27 19.54 -1.62
N ARG A 649 11.68 19.60 -2.88
CA ARG A 649 12.85 18.87 -3.37
C ARG A 649 14.13 19.17 -2.57
N ASP A 650 14.47 20.45 -2.43
CA ASP A 650 15.74 20.88 -1.83
C ASP A 650 15.59 21.35 -0.39
N ASP A 651 14.37 21.58 0.08
CA ASP A 651 14.06 22.11 1.40
C ASP A 651 12.70 21.65 1.90
N PHE A 652 12.30 22.09 3.08
CA PHE A 652 10.94 21.92 3.57
C PHE A 652 10.48 23.14 4.36
N SER A 653 9.18 23.34 4.42
CA SER A 653 8.57 24.34 5.27
C SER A 653 7.75 23.70 6.40
N LEU A 654 7.83 24.28 7.58
CA LEU A 654 7.05 23.88 8.75
C LEU A 654 6.26 25.10 9.22
N ILE A 655 4.95 24.95 9.33
CA ILE A 655 4.02 25.99 9.80
C ILE A 655 3.38 25.51 11.09
N SER A 656 3.43 26.33 12.14
CA SER A 656 2.83 26.01 13.44
C SER A 656 1.56 26.80 13.70
N TYR A 657 0.59 26.15 14.37
CA TYR A 657 -0.72 26.71 14.73
C TYR A 657 -1.02 26.47 16.20
N ASP A 658 -1.65 27.44 16.87
CA ASP A 658 -2.11 27.32 18.25
C ASP A 658 -3.51 26.69 18.33
N MET A 659 -3.60 25.42 18.76
CA MET A 659 -4.87 24.71 18.88
C MET A 659 -5.82 25.32 19.92
N LYS A 660 -5.28 26.01 20.95
CA LYS A 660 -6.09 26.68 21.97
C LYS A 660 -6.66 28.02 21.50
N ASN A 661 -6.07 28.60 20.46
CA ASN A 661 -6.48 29.86 19.88
C ASN A 661 -7.06 29.66 18.48
N ASP A 662 -7.97 28.71 18.35
CA ASP A 662 -8.71 28.35 17.13
C ASP A 662 -7.80 28.20 15.90
N PHE A 663 -6.67 27.54 16.07
CA PHE A 663 -5.66 27.27 15.03
C PHE A 663 -5.10 28.54 14.37
N GLN A 664 -4.93 29.61 15.15
CA GLN A 664 -4.20 30.79 14.67
C GLN A 664 -2.75 30.39 14.35
N GLU A 665 -2.25 30.77 13.17
CA GLU A 665 -0.86 30.60 12.78
C GLU A 665 0.06 31.32 13.75
N ILE A 666 1.10 30.62 14.25
CA ILE A 666 2.11 31.16 15.15
C ILE A 666 3.34 31.57 14.33
N GLU A 667 3.88 30.67 13.55
CA GLU A 667 5.15 30.86 12.85
C GLU A 667 5.24 29.98 11.61
N THR A 668 5.97 30.46 10.60
CA THR A 668 6.39 29.69 9.42
C THR A 668 7.90 29.72 9.32
N GLN A 669 8.54 28.54 9.26
CA GLN A 669 9.97 28.37 9.07
C GLN A 669 10.25 27.54 7.80
N LYS A 670 11.37 27.88 7.13
CA LYS A 670 11.88 27.15 5.98
C LYS A 670 13.30 26.64 6.30
N TYR A 671 13.59 25.38 5.96
CA TYR A 671 14.82 24.69 6.31
C TYR A 671 15.59 24.21 5.09
#